data_7798e2fd8e363181e40180e923398208
#
_entry.id   7798e2fd8e363181e40180e923398208
#
_cell.length_a   1.000
_cell.length_b   1.000
_cell.length_c   1.000
_cell.angle_alpha   90.00
_cell.angle_beta   90.00
_cell.angle_gamma   90.00
#
_symmetry.space_group_name_H-M   'P 1'
#
loop_
_entity.id
_entity.type
_entity.pdbx_description
1 polymer ?
#
loop_
_entity_poly.entity_id
_entity_poly.type
_entity_poly.pdbx_seq_one_letter_code
_entity_poly.pdbx_strand_id
1 'polypeptide(L)'
;MKDLKDILAKSVLYGGTDLLTHTEQVVLCIAKMAQGFQNDFDLNTAQKGAILHDLGKAHPVFQKKVSTKNKQRLLEEFEDSGYVHRHEISSLAFLPCFPKEDWDNLIEMVVGHHKSIEAPNNDGRGILDLKTQDRYWIRNHLIDWEIWQQYGLQIIESFGFECPNEISIEEAQEALMYVADYCENKRNGWSPYRGLLKSADHFASALVERSEENIKTTFETPDLSFYRDSKRKNDLYPLSKVDTDDKRRHTLVVAPTGAGKTDFLMKRTKGRIFYTLPFQASINAMWARFKDVVPNKDIRILHAISKIIVEKNNQDEQLLQPLVGSAIKVLTPYQLAGIVFGISGFESILLDIKGCDVILDEVHTYSGYSRSMVLEVVKVLKHFECNIHIGTATMPTVLYNELLSILGGAEQVFEIKLNDEVLDKFNRHNIFKQKSDDEVFSILKNSIESNEKVLVVCNTIKKAQELYKTILEDFPNTPKMLIHSRFKRIDRFGRELDLKEKFNGDGKENKGISPCIVVATQVVEVSLDISFDRMITECAPLDGMIQRFGRVNRIRTQDSIKFQKPIHVIEPKGNVLPYKLELLQKSFEQLPDNGEVLLEKNLQEKIDCVYTELEKKEIDIHLKFKDGQFTMKELTDNRKGILIDALEIEGATCILEIDRQKYIDANWEERINMEIPINWKTISRYKKQFEQLNVGSNPFVIPQQEEDYQQYGLQLVEHDIIL
;
A
#
# COMPACT_ATOMS: atom_id res chain seq x y z
N MET A 1 -22.11 42.78 -6.58
CA MET A 1 -21.69 41.39 -6.31
C MET A 1 -21.02 40.83 -7.58
N LYS A 2 -20.01 39.97 -7.41
CA LYS A 2 -19.46 39.19 -8.51
C LYS A 2 -20.51 38.14 -8.95
N ASP A 3 -20.42 37.65 -10.18
CA ASP A 3 -21.18 36.47 -10.59
C ASP A 3 -20.70 35.26 -9.77
N LEU A 4 -21.56 34.28 -9.46
CA LEU A 4 -21.16 33.03 -8.78
C LEU A 4 -20.04 32.30 -9.51
N LYS A 5 -20.01 32.40 -10.85
CA LYS A 5 -18.94 31.82 -11.68
C LYS A 5 -17.57 32.48 -11.51
N ASP A 6 -17.52 33.67 -10.89
CA ASP A 6 -16.25 34.34 -10.57
C ASP A 6 -15.69 33.92 -9.21
N ILE A 7 -16.45 33.14 -8.42
CA ILE A 7 -16.01 32.63 -7.11
C ILE A 7 -15.33 31.27 -7.31
N LEU A 8 -14.03 31.22 -7.10
CA LEU A 8 -13.19 30.06 -7.43
C LEU A 8 -13.10 29.07 -6.26
N ALA A 9 -13.29 27.79 -6.54
CA ALA A 9 -12.96 26.68 -5.65
C ALA A 9 -11.49 26.27 -5.76
N LYS A 10 -10.90 26.41 -6.95
CA LYS A 10 -9.51 26.02 -7.25
C LYS A 10 -8.71 27.15 -7.87
N SER A 11 -7.40 27.13 -7.64
CA SER A 11 -6.50 28.15 -8.21
C SER A 11 -6.53 28.15 -9.74
N VAL A 12 -6.48 29.35 -10.31
CA VAL A 12 -6.34 29.55 -11.76
C VAL A 12 -5.12 28.84 -12.36
N LEU A 13 -4.09 28.56 -11.56
CA LEU A 13 -2.93 27.76 -11.95
C LEU A 13 -3.25 26.28 -12.19
N TYR A 14 -4.39 25.79 -11.67
CA TYR A 14 -4.84 24.40 -11.75
C TYR A 14 -6.23 24.29 -12.41
N GLY A 15 -6.53 25.15 -13.37
CA GLY A 15 -7.76 25.10 -14.18
C GLY A 15 -8.90 26.00 -13.72
N GLY A 16 -8.84 26.62 -12.51
CA GLY A 16 -9.74 27.68 -12.09
C GLY A 16 -11.22 27.27 -11.99
N THR A 17 -11.54 26.09 -11.47
CA THR A 17 -12.94 25.64 -11.30
C THR A 17 -13.68 26.59 -10.34
N ASP A 18 -14.87 27.05 -10.70
CA ASP A 18 -15.73 27.85 -9.84
C ASP A 18 -16.35 27.01 -8.71
N LEU A 19 -16.80 27.70 -7.64
CA LEU A 19 -17.27 27.06 -6.44
C LEU A 19 -18.59 26.32 -6.62
N LEU A 20 -19.50 26.86 -7.42
CA LEU A 20 -20.79 26.22 -7.71
C LEU A 20 -20.59 24.92 -8.48
N THR A 21 -19.84 24.95 -9.58
CA THR A 21 -19.52 23.75 -10.39
C THR A 21 -18.82 22.66 -9.53
N HIS A 22 -17.85 23.05 -8.68
CA HIS A 22 -17.22 22.10 -7.80
C HIS A 22 -18.21 21.46 -6.81
N THR A 23 -19.09 22.26 -6.22
CA THR A 23 -20.11 21.78 -5.28
C THR A 23 -21.08 20.80 -5.98
N GLU A 24 -21.52 21.12 -7.22
CA GLU A 24 -22.37 20.22 -8.02
C GLU A 24 -21.71 18.85 -8.24
N GLN A 25 -20.42 18.85 -8.57
CA GLN A 25 -19.64 17.60 -8.75
C GLN A 25 -19.55 16.79 -7.45
N VAL A 26 -19.32 17.44 -6.31
CA VAL A 26 -19.25 16.75 -5.01
C VAL A 26 -20.63 16.20 -4.62
N VAL A 27 -21.71 16.95 -4.81
CA VAL A 27 -23.10 16.49 -4.56
C VAL A 27 -23.45 15.27 -5.42
N LEU A 28 -23.05 15.26 -6.68
CA LEU A 28 -23.24 14.11 -7.58
C LEU A 28 -22.48 12.87 -7.05
N CYS A 29 -21.23 13.05 -6.69
CA CYS A 29 -20.39 11.95 -6.18
C CYS A 29 -20.92 11.40 -4.86
N ILE A 30 -21.36 12.27 -3.94
CA ILE A 30 -21.82 11.86 -2.61
C ILE A 30 -23.07 11.00 -2.67
N ALA A 31 -24.00 11.30 -3.56
CA ALA A 31 -25.23 10.54 -3.76
C ALA A 31 -24.93 9.09 -4.19
N LYS A 32 -24.00 8.91 -5.12
CA LYS A 32 -23.58 7.58 -5.58
C LYS A 32 -22.76 6.82 -4.52
N MET A 33 -21.85 7.52 -3.84
CA MET A 33 -21.00 6.89 -2.82
C MET A 33 -21.77 6.49 -1.57
N ALA A 34 -22.74 7.31 -1.13
CA ALA A 34 -23.60 6.96 -0.01
C ALA A 34 -24.41 5.68 -0.24
N GLN A 35 -24.80 5.42 -1.50
CA GLN A 35 -25.44 4.16 -1.90
C GLN A 35 -24.44 3.00 -2.07
N GLY A 36 -23.21 3.30 -2.51
CA GLY A 36 -22.17 2.31 -2.80
C GLY A 36 -21.46 1.77 -1.56
N PHE A 37 -21.31 2.59 -0.53
CA PHE A 37 -20.72 2.16 0.73
C PHE A 37 -21.71 1.33 1.56
N GLN A 38 -21.22 0.29 2.21
CA GLN A 38 -22.02 -0.55 3.12
C GLN A 38 -22.19 0.17 4.47
N ASN A 39 -22.86 1.31 4.45
CA ASN A 39 -23.18 2.11 5.61
C ASN A 39 -24.53 2.80 5.42
N ASP A 40 -25.27 2.98 6.52
CA ASP A 40 -26.57 3.64 6.48
C ASP A 40 -26.35 5.15 6.58
N PHE A 41 -26.47 5.85 5.46
CA PHE A 41 -26.37 7.30 5.38
C PHE A 41 -27.73 7.90 5.08
N ASP A 42 -28.14 8.93 5.83
CA ASP A 42 -29.18 9.82 5.39
C ASP A 42 -28.70 10.66 4.20
N LEU A 43 -29.29 10.42 3.01
CA LEU A 43 -28.90 11.10 1.78
C LEU A 43 -29.14 12.61 1.83
N ASN A 44 -30.19 13.04 2.51
CA ASN A 44 -30.50 14.46 2.63
C ASN A 44 -29.42 15.18 3.45
N THR A 45 -29.05 14.62 4.60
CA THR A 45 -27.94 15.13 5.42
C THR A 45 -26.61 15.06 4.68
N ALA A 46 -26.34 13.98 3.93
CA ALA A 46 -25.14 13.87 3.14
C ALA A 46 -25.03 14.94 2.04
N GLN A 47 -26.14 15.27 1.35
CA GLN A 47 -26.20 16.33 0.37
C GLN A 47 -26.00 17.73 1.00
N LYS A 48 -26.65 18.00 2.14
CA LYS A 48 -26.43 19.24 2.91
C LYS A 48 -24.97 19.44 3.25
N GLY A 49 -24.29 18.39 3.75
CA GLY A 49 -22.87 18.44 4.07
C GLY A 49 -21.97 18.67 2.84
N ALA A 50 -22.32 18.07 1.69
CA ALA A 50 -21.63 18.31 0.43
C ALA A 50 -21.78 19.76 -0.07
N ILE A 51 -22.93 20.35 0.11
CA ILE A 51 -23.16 21.76 -0.24
C ILE A 51 -22.38 22.66 0.71
N LEU A 52 -22.43 22.38 2.00
CA LEU A 52 -21.83 23.19 3.04
C LEU A 52 -20.29 23.21 3.02
N HIS A 53 -19.63 22.11 2.62
CA HIS A 53 -18.21 21.84 2.94
C HIS A 53 -17.23 22.93 2.53
N ASP A 54 -17.45 23.56 1.40
CA ASP A 54 -16.54 24.50 0.75
C ASP A 54 -17.05 25.94 0.67
N LEU A 55 -18.22 26.28 1.21
CA LEU A 55 -18.78 27.62 1.14
C LEU A 55 -17.83 28.69 1.68
N GLY A 56 -17.01 28.35 2.67
CA GLY A 56 -15.96 29.22 3.21
C GLY A 56 -14.86 29.57 2.21
N LYS A 57 -14.80 28.93 1.05
CA LYS A 57 -13.93 29.35 -0.07
C LYS A 57 -14.37 30.69 -0.69
N ALA A 58 -15.62 31.11 -0.50
CA ALA A 58 -16.07 32.44 -0.89
C ALA A 58 -15.40 33.58 -0.10
N HIS A 59 -14.76 33.27 1.04
CA HIS A 59 -14.08 34.24 1.88
C HIS A 59 -13.01 35.03 1.09
N PRO A 60 -12.91 36.38 1.26
CA PRO A 60 -12.04 37.24 0.47
C PRO A 60 -10.57 36.83 0.46
N VAL A 61 -10.05 36.38 1.60
CA VAL A 61 -8.65 35.91 1.72
C VAL A 61 -8.40 34.66 0.88
N PHE A 62 -9.34 33.71 0.86
CA PHE A 62 -9.23 32.53 0.01
C PHE A 62 -9.29 32.91 -1.46
N GLN A 63 -10.25 33.78 -1.86
CA GLN A 63 -10.38 34.25 -3.24
C GLN A 63 -9.12 34.97 -3.73
N LYS A 64 -8.52 35.83 -2.91
CA LYS A 64 -7.24 36.47 -3.22
C LYS A 64 -6.15 35.43 -3.49
N LYS A 65 -6.10 34.39 -2.69
CA LYS A 65 -5.10 33.31 -2.79
C LYS A 65 -5.26 32.48 -4.08
N VAL A 66 -6.46 32.13 -4.50
CA VAL A 66 -6.71 31.28 -5.67
C VAL A 66 -6.68 32.02 -7.01
N SER A 67 -6.95 33.32 -6.98
CA SER A 67 -6.92 34.19 -8.18
C SER A 67 -5.50 34.70 -8.53
N THR A 68 -4.53 34.58 -7.64
CA THR A 68 -3.17 35.10 -7.85
C THR A 68 -2.32 34.13 -8.68
N LYS A 69 -1.75 34.65 -9.78
CA LYS A 69 -0.85 33.91 -10.68
C LYS A 69 0.62 33.85 -10.17
N ASN A 70 1.00 34.69 -9.23
CA ASN A 70 2.37 34.75 -8.69
C ASN A 70 2.44 34.17 -7.26
N LYS A 71 2.91 32.93 -7.17
CA LYS A 71 2.98 32.17 -5.92
C LYS A 71 3.96 32.75 -4.89
N GLN A 72 5.04 33.36 -5.35
CA GLN A 72 6.11 33.90 -4.49
C GLN A 72 5.65 35.16 -3.74
N ARG A 73 4.91 36.04 -4.40
CA ARG A 73 4.34 37.24 -3.82
C ARG A 73 3.26 36.96 -2.76
N LEU A 74 2.54 35.83 -2.93
CA LEU A 74 1.56 35.35 -1.95
C LEU A 74 2.19 34.85 -0.66
N LEU A 75 3.30 34.11 -0.75
CA LEU A 75 3.99 33.59 0.43
C LEU A 75 4.53 34.72 1.30
N GLU A 76 5.13 35.73 0.69
CA GLU A 76 5.68 36.91 1.37
C GLU A 76 4.59 37.74 2.09
N GLU A 77 3.40 37.95 1.48
CA GLU A 77 2.30 38.71 2.09
C GLU A 77 1.60 37.97 3.26
N PHE A 78 1.60 36.64 3.26
CA PHE A 78 0.89 35.82 4.27
C PHE A 78 1.80 35.29 5.39
N GLU A 79 3.09 35.08 5.14
CA GLU A 79 4.06 34.68 6.18
C GLU A 79 4.27 35.79 7.21
N ASP A 80 4.28 37.07 6.78
CA ASP A 80 4.46 38.22 7.66
C ASP A 80 3.22 38.55 8.52
N SER A 81 2.01 38.13 8.11
CA SER A 81 0.76 38.51 8.79
C SER A 81 0.32 37.58 9.92
N GLY A 82 0.90 36.37 10.05
CA GLY A 82 0.46 35.34 10.99
C GLY A 82 -0.99 34.87 10.79
N TYR A 83 -1.66 35.30 9.71
CA TYR A 83 -3.07 35.08 9.44
C TYR A 83 -3.30 33.70 8.81
N VAL A 84 -4.10 32.85 9.48
CA VAL A 84 -4.47 31.53 8.96
C VAL A 84 -5.97 31.44 8.80
N HIS A 85 -6.41 31.38 7.53
CA HIS A 85 -7.80 31.10 7.18
C HIS A 85 -7.97 29.62 6.82
N ARG A 86 -8.95 28.97 7.44
CA ARG A 86 -9.42 27.61 7.14
C ARG A 86 -10.84 27.69 6.62
N HIS A 87 -11.02 27.45 5.31
CA HIS A 87 -12.33 27.56 4.66
C HIS A 87 -13.35 26.56 5.22
N GLU A 88 -12.92 25.37 5.65
CA GLU A 88 -13.78 24.39 6.29
C GLU A 88 -14.40 24.90 7.62
N ILE A 89 -13.70 25.74 8.35
CA ILE A 89 -14.24 26.40 9.54
C ILE A 89 -15.23 27.49 9.12
N SER A 90 -14.85 28.36 8.18
CA SER A 90 -15.73 29.42 7.69
C SER A 90 -17.01 28.88 7.05
N SER A 91 -16.96 27.70 6.42
CA SER A 91 -18.14 27.02 5.88
C SER A 91 -19.18 26.73 6.94
N LEU A 92 -18.77 26.38 8.15
CA LEU A 92 -19.66 26.03 9.26
C LEU A 92 -20.43 27.24 9.83
N ALA A 93 -20.09 28.47 9.42
CA ALA A 93 -20.88 29.67 9.72
C ALA A 93 -22.27 29.66 9.03
N PHE A 94 -22.47 28.84 8.00
CA PHE A 94 -23.75 28.65 7.32
C PHE A 94 -24.66 27.58 7.94
N LEU A 95 -24.27 26.96 9.07
CA LEU A 95 -25.13 26.02 9.77
C LEU A 95 -26.55 26.52 10.05
N PRO A 96 -26.79 27.85 10.32
CA PRO A 96 -28.15 28.38 10.53
C PRO A 96 -29.09 28.18 9.31
N CYS A 97 -28.59 27.88 8.11
CA CYS A 97 -29.41 27.50 6.96
C CYS A 97 -30.04 26.11 7.08
N PHE A 98 -29.58 25.28 8.02
CA PHE A 98 -30.02 23.91 8.16
C PHE A 98 -30.67 23.63 9.52
N PRO A 99 -31.60 22.64 9.58
CA PRO A 99 -32.21 22.24 10.86
C PRO A 99 -31.16 21.84 11.90
N LYS A 100 -31.38 22.18 13.15
CA LYS A 100 -30.40 21.96 14.21
C LYS A 100 -30.13 20.48 14.49
N GLU A 101 -31.08 19.61 14.19
CA GLU A 101 -30.93 18.16 14.27
C GLU A 101 -29.90 17.61 13.30
N ASP A 102 -29.59 18.30 12.21
CA ASP A 102 -28.57 17.88 11.22
C ASP A 102 -27.16 18.36 11.60
N TRP A 103 -27.04 19.36 12.47
CA TRP A 103 -25.78 20.06 12.74
C TRP A 103 -24.64 19.11 13.13
N ASP A 104 -24.89 18.14 13.98
CA ASP A 104 -23.86 17.21 14.45
C ASP A 104 -23.22 16.45 13.29
N ASN A 105 -24.04 15.89 12.39
CA ASN A 105 -23.56 15.18 11.21
C ASN A 105 -22.86 16.13 10.21
N LEU A 106 -23.40 17.34 10.02
CA LEU A 106 -22.79 18.36 9.15
C LEU A 106 -21.44 18.82 9.67
N ILE A 107 -21.30 18.97 10.99
CA ILE A 107 -20.03 19.31 11.64
C ILE A 107 -19.03 18.17 11.40
N GLU A 108 -19.41 16.92 11.63
CA GLU A 108 -18.53 15.76 11.40
C GLU A 108 -18.04 15.68 9.94
N MET A 109 -18.91 15.98 8.98
CA MET A 109 -18.54 16.03 7.57
C MET A 109 -17.49 17.11 7.31
N VAL A 110 -17.71 18.32 7.77
CA VAL A 110 -17.04 19.51 7.26
C VAL A 110 -15.80 19.88 8.06
N VAL A 111 -15.86 19.85 9.39
CA VAL A 111 -14.83 20.44 10.26
C VAL A 111 -13.43 19.88 10.08
N GLY A 112 -13.34 18.62 9.75
CA GLY A 112 -12.06 17.88 9.65
C GLY A 112 -11.78 17.28 8.28
N HIS A 113 -12.45 17.70 7.21
CA HIS A 113 -12.27 17.02 5.90
C HIS A 113 -10.90 17.29 5.28
N HIS A 114 -10.26 18.42 5.54
CA HIS A 114 -8.88 18.68 5.10
C HIS A 114 -7.85 18.46 6.20
N LYS A 115 -8.13 18.90 7.43
CA LYS A 115 -7.20 18.84 8.55
C LYS A 115 -7.90 18.34 9.81
N SER A 116 -7.12 17.73 10.71
CA SER A 116 -7.59 17.34 12.04
C SER A 116 -8.16 18.55 12.83
N ILE A 117 -9.10 18.27 13.72
CA ILE A 117 -9.62 19.29 14.66
C ILE A 117 -8.59 19.74 15.71
N GLU A 118 -7.60 18.89 16.01
CA GLU A 118 -6.41 19.22 16.81
C GLU A 118 -5.21 19.33 15.89
N ALA A 119 -4.38 20.35 16.05
CA ALA A 119 -3.12 20.44 15.33
C ALA A 119 -2.10 19.44 15.92
N PRO A 120 -1.53 18.54 15.13
CA PRO A 120 -0.64 17.48 15.64
C PRO A 120 0.67 18.00 16.27
N ASN A 121 1.01 19.27 16.13
CA ASN A 121 2.26 19.89 16.59
C ASN A 121 2.05 21.18 17.40
N ASN A 122 0.90 21.40 18.02
CA ASN A 122 0.59 22.65 18.72
C ASN A 122 0.84 23.90 17.85
N ASP A 123 0.61 23.82 16.54
CA ASP A 123 0.77 24.97 15.63
C ASP A 123 -0.43 25.96 15.71
N GLY A 124 -1.35 25.73 16.67
CA GLY A 124 -2.44 26.61 16.98
C GLY A 124 -3.51 26.76 15.89
N ARG A 125 -3.61 25.78 14.97
CA ARG A 125 -4.44 25.89 13.75
C ARG A 125 -5.66 24.99 13.70
N GLY A 126 -5.90 24.16 14.71
CA GLY A 126 -7.10 23.33 14.85
C GLY A 126 -8.29 24.12 15.38
N ILE A 127 -9.53 23.62 15.19
CA ILE A 127 -10.71 24.27 15.76
C ILE A 127 -10.69 24.28 17.31
N LEU A 128 -10.11 23.26 17.91
CA LEU A 128 -9.95 23.21 19.37
C LEU A 128 -8.92 24.22 19.89
N ASP A 129 -7.94 24.56 19.07
CA ASP A 129 -6.96 25.61 19.40
C ASP A 129 -7.61 26.99 19.40
N LEU A 130 -8.65 27.23 18.58
CA LEU A 130 -9.39 28.49 18.52
C LEU A 130 -10.13 28.79 19.83
N LYS A 131 -10.53 27.78 20.58
CA LYS A 131 -11.21 27.91 21.87
C LYS A 131 -10.27 28.42 22.96
N THR A 132 -8.99 28.08 22.87
CA THR A 132 -7.95 28.45 23.83
C THR A 132 -7.27 29.79 23.51
N GLN A 133 -7.26 30.18 22.23
CA GLN A 133 -6.61 31.39 21.73
C GLN A 133 -7.60 32.50 21.39
N ASP A 134 -8.34 32.97 22.32
CA ASP A 134 -9.14 34.18 22.21
C ASP A 134 -10.16 34.26 21.02
N ARG A 135 -11.30 34.83 21.24
CA ARG A 135 -12.40 35.13 20.26
C ARG A 135 -11.94 35.75 18.93
N TYR A 136 -10.67 36.13 18.86
CA TYR A 136 -10.02 36.74 17.70
C TYR A 136 -10.03 35.85 16.44
N TRP A 137 -9.86 34.52 16.61
CA TRP A 137 -9.83 33.56 15.47
C TRP A 137 -11.20 33.40 14.81
N ILE A 138 -12.28 33.41 15.60
CA ILE A 138 -13.63 33.33 15.03
C ILE A 138 -13.88 34.58 14.18
N ARG A 139 -13.44 35.76 14.60
CA ARG A 139 -13.55 37.00 13.83
C ARG A 139 -12.79 36.89 12.49
N ASN A 140 -11.58 36.33 12.48
CA ASN A 140 -10.80 36.21 11.27
C ASN A 140 -11.48 35.34 10.19
N HIS A 141 -12.26 34.35 10.60
CA HIS A 141 -13.03 33.51 9.68
C HIS A 141 -14.32 34.17 9.18
N LEU A 142 -14.71 35.29 9.77
CA LEU A 142 -15.92 36.06 9.48
C LEU A 142 -15.64 37.51 9.02
N ILE A 143 -14.39 37.83 8.65
CA ILE A 143 -14.07 39.15 8.08
C ILE A 143 -14.92 39.34 6.81
N ASP A 144 -15.52 40.52 6.68
CA ASP A 144 -16.42 40.90 5.56
C ASP A 144 -17.60 39.91 5.36
N TRP A 145 -18.07 39.28 6.46
CA TRP A 145 -19.14 38.28 6.45
C TRP A 145 -20.39 38.74 5.69
N GLU A 146 -20.84 39.95 5.93
CA GLU A 146 -22.00 40.56 5.27
C GLU A 146 -21.89 40.59 3.74
N ILE A 147 -20.67 40.61 3.20
CA ILE A 147 -20.44 40.64 1.75
C ILE A 147 -20.41 39.24 1.18
N TRP A 148 -19.59 38.36 1.75
CA TRP A 148 -19.33 37.08 1.11
C TRP A 148 -20.32 35.97 1.49
N GLN A 149 -21.09 36.11 2.57
CA GLN A 149 -22.15 35.16 2.89
C GLN A 149 -23.17 35.02 1.77
N GLN A 150 -23.43 36.08 1.02
CA GLN A 150 -24.42 36.11 -0.06
C GLN A 150 -24.10 35.07 -1.16
N TYR A 151 -22.83 34.77 -1.41
CA TYR A 151 -22.43 33.72 -2.36
C TYR A 151 -22.78 32.34 -1.82
N GLY A 152 -22.53 32.10 -0.55
CA GLY A 152 -22.89 30.82 0.10
C GLY A 152 -24.41 30.60 0.14
N LEU A 153 -25.18 31.62 0.51
CA LEU A 153 -26.65 31.57 0.52
C LEU A 153 -27.21 31.25 -0.88
N GLN A 154 -26.74 31.93 -1.92
CA GLN A 154 -27.14 31.66 -3.30
C GLN A 154 -26.79 30.24 -3.77
N ILE A 155 -25.63 29.71 -3.35
CA ILE A 155 -25.25 28.31 -3.65
C ILE A 155 -26.23 27.36 -2.96
N ILE A 156 -26.52 27.52 -1.67
CA ILE A 156 -27.46 26.66 -0.94
C ILE A 156 -28.85 26.67 -1.59
N GLU A 157 -29.35 27.87 -1.94
CA GLU A 157 -30.64 28.05 -2.61
C GLU A 157 -30.67 27.39 -4.00
N SER A 158 -29.56 27.40 -4.75
CA SER A 158 -29.48 26.76 -6.07
C SER A 158 -29.69 25.22 -6.01
N PHE A 159 -29.47 24.62 -4.86
CA PHE A 159 -29.76 23.21 -4.59
C PHE A 159 -31.15 22.96 -3.99
N GLY A 160 -31.99 24.02 -3.89
CA GLY A 160 -33.37 23.93 -3.42
C GLY A 160 -33.56 23.91 -1.91
N PHE A 161 -32.58 24.31 -1.14
CA PHE A 161 -32.70 24.50 0.30
C PHE A 161 -33.08 25.96 0.62
N GLU A 162 -34.04 26.14 1.49
CA GLU A 162 -34.45 27.46 1.96
C GLU A 162 -33.41 28.03 2.94
N CYS A 163 -33.00 29.28 2.70
CA CYS A 163 -32.10 30.03 3.57
C CYS A 163 -32.74 31.31 4.08
N PRO A 164 -32.33 31.85 5.23
CA PRO A 164 -32.63 33.22 5.60
C PRO A 164 -31.98 34.16 4.57
N ASN A 165 -32.59 35.34 4.35
CA ASN A 165 -32.01 36.34 3.45
C ASN A 165 -30.61 36.80 3.87
N GLU A 166 -30.32 36.70 5.16
CA GLU A 166 -29.05 37.06 5.79
C GLU A 166 -28.87 36.27 7.08
N ILE A 167 -27.67 35.88 7.39
CA ILE A 167 -27.25 35.33 8.68
C ILE A 167 -26.45 36.43 9.38
N SER A 168 -26.92 36.89 10.55
CA SER A 168 -26.19 37.89 11.34
C SER A 168 -24.81 37.37 11.75
N ILE A 169 -23.90 38.29 12.03
CA ILE A 169 -22.56 37.90 12.49
C ILE A 169 -22.61 37.19 13.85
N GLU A 170 -23.59 37.54 14.67
CA GLU A 170 -23.85 36.91 15.97
C GLU A 170 -24.28 35.47 15.78
N GLU A 171 -25.23 35.17 14.90
CA GLU A 171 -25.69 33.81 14.59
C GLU A 171 -24.53 32.96 14.01
N ALA A 172 -23.73 33.53 13.11
CA ALA A 172 -22.54 32.87 12.57
C ALA A 172 -21.51 32.56 13.66
N GLN A 173 -21.29 33.48 14.60
CA GLN A 173 -20.39 33.24 15.73
C GLN A 173 -20.94 32.18 16.70
N GLU A 174 -22.24 32.19 17.01
CA GLU A 174 -22.89 31.16 17.83
C GLU A 174 -22.76 29.77 17.17
N ALA A 175 -22.93 29.67 15.86
CA ALA A 175 -22.72 28.43 15.12
C ALA A 175 -21.28 27.92 15.27
N LEU A 176 -20.26 28.75 15.08
CA LEU A 176 -18.85 28.37 15.24
C LEU A 176 -18.49 28.00 16.69
N MET A 177 -19.10 28.65 17.68
CA MET A 177 -18.96 28.28 19.09
C MET A 177 -19.55 26.89 19.37
N TYR A 178 -20.75 26.61 18.83
CA TYR A 178 -21.35 25.28 18.91
C TYR A 178 -20.46 24.22 18.32
N VAL A 179 -19.85 24.48 17.14
CA VAL A 179 -18.89 23.55 16.46
C VAL A 179 -17.71 23.26 17.40
N ALA A 180 -17.13 24.28 18.03
CA ALA A 180 -15.98 24.10 18.93
C ALA A 180 -16.36 23.25 20.15
N ASP A 181 -17.52 23.50 20.75
CA ASP A 181 -18.03 22.73 21.90
C ASP A 181 -18.35 21.28 21.52
N TYR A 182 -18.96 21.06 20.35
CA TYR A 182 -19.21 19.73 19.82
C TYR A 182 -17.92 18.94 19.63
N CYS A 183 -16.92 19.52 18.96
CA CYS A 183 -15.64 18.87 18.70
C CYS A 183 -14.85 18.56 19.98
N GLU A 184 -14.98 19.38 21.04
CA GLU A 184 -14.36 19.13 22.33
C GLU A 184 -14.91 17.87 23.00
N ASN A 185 -16.18 17.59 22.83
CA ASN A 185 -16.87 16.44 23.41
C ASN A 185 -16.71 15.15 22.60
N LYS A 186 -16.46 15.25 21.29
CA LYS A 186 -16.28 14.12 20.37
C LYS A 186 -14.82 13.71 20.28
N ARG A 187 -14.39 12.77 21.13
CA ARG A 187 -12.96 12.38 21.24
C ARG A 187 -12.66 10.91 20.91
N ASN A 188 -13.68 10.08 20.75
CA ASN A 188 -13.52 8.66 20.50
C ASN A 188 -14.42 8.18 19.35
N GLY A 189 -13.94 7.25 18.56
CA GLY A 189 -14.67 6.64 17.45
C GLY A 189 -14.11 7.00 16.09
N TRP A 190 -14.97 7.05 15.10
CA TRP A 190 -14.65 7.46 13.72
C TRP A 190 -15.90 8.10 13.10
N SER A 191 -15.72 9.01 12.14
CA SER A 191 -16.84 9.67 11.47
C SER A 191 -17.06 9.10 10.06
N PRO A 192 -18.12 8.30 9.84
CA PRO A 192 -18.47 7.83 8.51
C PRO A 192 -18.83 8.98 7.57
N TYR A 193 -19.51 10.04 8.06
CA TYR A 193 -19.85 11.20 7.25
C TYR A 193 -18.61 11.99 6.79
N ARG A 194 -17.56 12.13 7.63
CA ARG A 194 -16.29 12.71 7.20
C ARG A 194 -15.61 11.84 6.10
N GLY A 195 -15.64 10.54 6.26
CA GLY A 195 -15.13 9.61 5.26
C GLY A 195 -15.87 9.71 3.94
N LEU A 196 -17.19 9.82 3.97
CA LEU A 196 -18.04 9.97 2.80
C LEU A 196 -17.73 11.28 2.05
N LEU A 197 -17.72 12.42 2.74
CA LEU A 197 -17.40 13.70 2.13
C LEU A 197 -16.00 13.71 1.53
N LYS A 198 -15.00 13.25 2.30
CA LYS A 198 -13.60 13.19 1.85
C LYS A 198 -13.43 12.34 0.59
N SER A 199 -14.16 11.23 0.51
CA SER A 199 -14.16 10.37 -0.69
C SER A 199 -14.74 11.08 -1.90
N ALA A 200 -15.88 11.78 -1.73
CA ALA A 200 -16.58 12.48 -2.79
C ALA A 200 -15.79 13.72 -3.28
N ASP A 201 -15.26 14.52 -2.36
CA ASP A 201 -14.46 15.70 -2.70
C ASP A 201 -13.16 15.29 -3.43
N HIS A 202 -12.45 14.26 -2.95
CA HIS A 202 -11.27 13.75 -3.63
C HIS A 202 -11.59 13.26 -5.04
N PHE A 203 -12.72 12.56 -5.22
CA PHE A 203 -13.15 12.05 -6.52
C PHE A 203 -13.48 13.18 -7.48
N ALA A 204 -14.33 14.13 -7.06
CA ALA A 204 -14.70 15.31 -7.82
C ALA A 204 -13.49 16.19 -8.13
N SER A 205 -12.58 16.35 -7.17
CA SER A 205 -11.36 17.14 -7.33
C SER A 205 -10.36 16.53 -8.32
N ALA A 206 -10.28 15.20 -8.38
CA ALA A 206 -9.37 14.51 -9.31
C ALA A 206 -9.89 14.46 -10.73
N LEU A 207 -11.19 14.27 -10.93
CA LEU A 207 -11.79 13.99 -12.24
C LEU A 207 -12.53 15.19 -12.86
N VAL A 208 -12.88 16.18 -12.04
CA VAL A 208 -13.55 17.42 -12.47
C VAL A 208 -14.79 17.11 -13.35
N GLU A 209 -14.83 17.55 -14.62
CA GLU A 209 -15.94 17.32 -15.54
C GLU A 209 -16.19 15.84 -15.86
N ARG A 210 -15.17 14.98 -15.70
CA ARG A 210 -15.27 13.53 -15.94
C ARG A 210 -15.82 12.76 -14.74
N SER A 211 -16.13 13.45 -13.63
CA SER A 211 -16.66 12.83 -12.41
C SER A 211 -17.98 12.10 -12.67
N GLU A 212 -18.88 12.67 -13.48
CA GLU A 212 -20.17 12.09 -13.78
C GLU A 212 -20.09 10.75 -14.54
N GLU A 213 -19.15 10.63 -15.47
CA GLU A 213 -18.96 9.40 -16.24
C GLU A 213 -18.32 8.32 -15.37
N ASN A 214 -17.23 8.66 -14.70
CA ASN A 214 -16.44 7.70 -13.91
C ASN A 214 -17.16 7.20 -12.65
N ILE A 215 -17.98 8.02 -11.99
CA ILE A 215 -18.70 7.59 -10.78
C ILE A 215 -19.74 6.50 -11.07
N LYS A 216 -20.27 6.43 -12.29
CA LYS A 216 -21.27 5.41 -12.69
C LYS A 216 -20.74 3.99 -12.67
N THR A 217 -19.43 3.79 -12.89
CA THR A 217 -18.76 2.51 -12.96
C THR A 217 -18.11 2.09 -11.63
N THR A 218 -18.23 2.91 -10.58
CA THR A 218 -17.70 2.58 -9.25
C THR A 218 -18.62 1.65 -8.49
N PHE A 219 -18.07 0.97 -7.47
CA PHE A 219 -18.74 0.04 -6.57
C PHE A 219 -19.33 -1.22 -7.23
N GLU A 220 -18.92 -1.53 -8.44
CA GLU A 220 -19.31 -2.76 -9.11
C GLU A 220 -18.57 -3.97 -8.53
N THR A 221 -19.26 -5.13 -8.52
CA THR A 221 -18.62 -6.42 -8.20
C THR A 221 -17.85 -6.94 -9.43
N PRO A 222 -16.68 -7.56 -9.23
CA PRO A 222 -15.94 -8.16 -10.34
C PRO A 222 -16.63 -9.39 -10.90
N ASP A 223 -16.51 -9.61 -12.20
CA ASP A 223 -16.91 -10.88 -12.84
C ASP A 223 -15.81 -11.93 -12.60
N LEU A 224 -16.11 -12.94 -11.80
CA LEU A 224 -15.20 -14.03 -11.44
C LEU A 224 -15.47 -15.34 -12.20
N SER A 225 -16.21 -15.28 -13.31
CA SER A 225 -16.54 -16.45 -14.15
C SER A 225 -15.30 -17.21 -14.60
N PHE A 226 -14.21 -16.48 -14.94
CA PHE A 226 -12.92 -17.09 -15.26
C PHE A 226 -12.43 -18.05 -14.18
N TYR A 227 -12.46 -17.63 -12.91
CA TYR A 227 -12.00 -18.47 -11.80
C TYR A 227 -12.95 -19.63 -11.49
N ARG A 228 -14.24 -19.48 -11.80
CA ARG A 228 -15.29 -20.46 -11.54
C ARG A 228 -15.48 -21.47 -12.67
N ASP A 229 -14.79 -21.31 -13.80
CA ASP A 229 -14.87 -22.24 -14.91
C ASP A 229 -14.40 -23.65 -14.48
N SER A 230 -15.27 -24.64 -14.68
CA SER A 230 -15.00 -26.04 -14.36
C SER A 230 -13.80 -26.63 -15.12
N LYS A 231 -13.50 -26.11 -16.32
CA LYS A 231 -12.34 -26.53 -17.13
C LYS A 231 -11.00 -26.21 -16.44
N ARG A 232 -10.98 -25.35 -15.45
CA ARG A 232 -9.79 -25.02 -14.66
C ARG A 232 -9.48 -26.03 -13.55
N LYS A 233 -10.35 -26.98 -13.29
CA LYS A 233 -10.10 -28.08 -12.34
C LYS A 233 -8.98 -28.97 -12.88
N ASN A 234 -7.86 -29.04 -12.14
CA ASN A 234 -6.66 -29.75 -12.59
C ASN A 234 -5.96 -30.41 -11.39
N ASP A 235 -5.44 -31.63 -11.59
CA ASP A 235 -4.69 -32.37 -10.57
C ASP A 235 -3.37 -31.70 -10.18
N LEU A 236 -2.76 -30.93 -11.08
CA LEU A 236 -1.57 -30.14 -10.81
C LEU A 236 -1.83 -29.01 -9.82
N TYR A 237 -3.09 -28.57 -9.72
CA TYR A 237 -3.53 -27.50 -8.84
C TYR A 237 -4.65 -28.02 -7.92
N PRO A 238 -4.33 -28.79 -6.88
CA PRO A 238 -5.32 -29.54 -6.08
C PRO A 238 -6.39 -28.65 -5.46
N LEU A 239 -6.07 -27.41 -5.08
CA LEU A 239 -7.06 -26.46 -4.56
C LEU A 239 -8.11 -26.06 -5.60
N SER A 240 -7.86 -26.27 -6.91
CA SER A 240 -8.86 -26.05 -7.96
C SER A 240 -10.07 -26.98 -7.84
N LYS A 241 -9.89 -28.13 -7.19
CA LYS A 241 -10.92 -29.18 -7.00
C LYS A 241 -11.68 -29.06 -5.68
N VAL A 242 -11.17 -28.25 -4.74
CA VAL A 242 -11.84 -28.03 -3.45
C VAL A 242 -13.11 -27.24 -3.68
N ASP A 243 -14.20 -27.68 -3.06
CA ASP A 243 -15.44 -26.95 -3.08
C ASP A 243 -15.31 -25.64 -2.30
N THR A 244 -15.81 -24.56 -2.87
CA THR A 244 -15.76 -23.23 -2.27
C THR A 244 -17.12 -22.78 -1.69
N ASP A 245 -18.16 -23.61 -1.80
CA ASP A 245 -19.50 -23.30 -1.28
C ASP A 245 -19.62 -23.66 0.21
N ASP A 246 -18.81 -22.97 1.02
CA ASP A 246 -18.85 -23.07 2.48
C ASP A 246 -19.45 -21.78 3.07
N LYS A 247 -20.33 -21.92 4.07
CA LYS A 247 -21.07 -20.80 4.67
C LYS A 247 -20.24 -19.95 5.63
N ARG A 248 -19.09 -20.48 6.11
CA ARG A 248 -18.20 -19.74 7.01
C ARG A 248 -17.64 -18.51 6.31
N ARG A 249 -17.61 -17.43 7.05
CA ARG A 249 -17.30 -16.10 6.52
C ARG A 249 -15.85 -15.94 6.10
N HIS A 250 -14.93 -16.47 6.90
CA HIS A 250 -13.51 -16.34 6.68
C HIS A 250 -12.88 -17.61 6.09
N THR A 251 -11.69 -17.50 5.56
CA THR A 251 -10.95 -18.63 4.98
C THR A 251 -9.48 -18.59 5.40
N LEU A 252 -8.92 -19.73 5.76
CA LEU A 252 -7.50 -19.88 6.08
C LEU A 252 -6.94 -21.09 5.33
N VAL A 253 -6.01 -20.83 4.39
CA VAL A 253 -5.42 -21.83 3.50
C VAL A 253 -3.91 -21.89 3.68
N VAL A 254 -3.42 -23.06 4.09
CA VAL A 254 -1.98 -23.35 4.10
C VAL A 254 -1.72 -24.46 3.09
N ALA A 255 -1.03 -24.12 2.00
CA ALA A 255 -0.77 -25.07 0.92
C ALA A 255 0.51 -24.68 0.14
N PRO A 256 1.25 -25.65 -0.40
CA PRO A 256 2.50 -25.41 -1.15
C PRO A 256 2.36 -24.35 -2.24
N THR A 257 3.49 -23.73 -2.62
CA THR A 257 3.52 -22.87 -3.80
C THR A 257 3.14 -23.67 -5.05
N GLY A 258 2.25 -23.12 -5.89
CA GLY A 258 1.75 -23.80 -7.07
C GLY A 258 0.57 -24.75 -6.81
N ALA A 259 0.00 -24.81 -5.60
CA ALA A 259 -1.19 -25.62 -5.32
C ALA A 259 -2.53 -25.00 -5.81
N GLY A 260 -2.48 -23.76 -6.34
CA GLY A 260 -3.67 -23.04 -6.84
C GLY A 260 -4.35 -22.15 -5.80
N LYS A 261 -3.61 -21.65 -4.79
CA LYS A 261 -4.12 -20.78 -3.71
C LYS A 261 -4.86 -19.55 -4.23
N THR A 262 -4.25 -18.78 -5.13
CA THR A 262 -4.84 -17.55 -5.67
C THR A 262 -6.21 -17.81 -6.30
N ASP A 263 -6.31 -18.81 -7.17
CA ASP A 263 -7.58 -19.16 -7.83
C ASP A 263 -8.63 -19.62 -6.82
N PHE A 264 -8.22 -20.37 -5.80
CA PHE A 264 -9.12 -20.81 -4.72
C PHE A 264 -9.64 -19.63 -3.90
N LEU A 265 -8.74 -18.71 -3.49
CA LEU A 265 -9.13 -17.52 -2.72
C LEU A 265 -10.08 -16.63 -3.52
N MET A 266 -9.80 -16.41 -4.81
CA MET A 266 -10.68 -15.64 -5.70
C MET A 266 -12.08 -16.30 -5.86
N LYS A 267 -12.16 -17.63 -5.88
CA LYS A 267 -13.45 -18.33 -5.91
C LYS A 267 -14.29 -18.13 -4.65
N ARG A 268 -13.63 -17.90 -3.51
CA ARG A 268 -14.30 -17.67 -2.21
C ARG A 268 -14.94 -16.29 -2.13
N THR A 269 -14.48 -15.32 -2.90
CA THR A 269 -14.98 -13.94 -2.84
C THR A 269 -16.35 -13.82 -3.52
N LYS A 270 -17.18 -12.91 -3.00
CA LYS A 270 -18.56 -12.66 -3.46
C LYS A 270 -18.84 -11.20 -3.79
N GLY A 271 -18.08 -10.29 -3.20
CA GLY A 271 -18.23 -8.85 -3.32
C GLY A 271 -17.05 -8.18 -4.02
N ARG A 272 -16.85 -6.91 -3.72
CA ARG A 272 -15.65 -6.14 -4.10
C ARG A 272 -14.44 -6.70 -3.37
N ILE A 273 -13.26 -6.65 -3.98
CA ILE A 273 -12.07 -7.36 -3.50
C ILE A 273 -10.92 -6.40 -3.21
N PHE A 274 -10.36 -6.51 -2.02
CA PHE A 274 -9.07 -5.93 -1.65
C PHE A 274 -8.04 -7.05 -1.56
N TYR A 275 -7.13 -7.11 -2.53
CA TYR A 275 -6.10 -8.14 -2.61
C TYR A 275 -4.77 -7.61 -2.11
N THR A 276 -4.26 -8.12 -0.98
CA THR A 276 -3.00 -7.63 -0.43
C THR A 276 -1.84 -8.59 -0.66
N LEU A 277 -0.70 -8.01 -0.99
CA LEU A 277 0.58 -8.70 -1.16
C LEU A 277 1.69 -7.91 -0.49
N PRO A 278 2.74 -8.57 0.05
CA PRO A 278 3.78 -7.90 0.81
C PRO A 278 4.69 -6.99 -0.02
N PHE A 279 4.81 -7.21 -1.32
CA PHE A 279 5.82 -6.57 -2.15
C PHE A 279 5.26 -6.00 -3.47
N GLN A 280 5.84 -4.87 -3.91
CA GLN A 280 5.40 -4.14 -5.10
C GLN A 280 5.43 -4.98 -6.39
N ALA A 281 6.50 -5.77 -6.61
CA ALA A 281 6.60 -6.64 -7.77
C ALA A 281 5.44 -7.65 -7.88
N SER A 282 5.06 -8.23 -6.74
CA SER A 282 3.93 -9.16 -6.66
C SER A 282 2.60 -8.49 -6.93
N ILE A 283 2.43 -7.26 -6.43
CA ILE A 283 1.24 -6.44 -6.68
C ILE A 283 1.11 -6.13 -8.16
N ASN A 284 2.20 -5.72 -8.82
CA ASN A 284 2.23 -5.43 -10.25
C ASN A 284 1.83 -6.64 -11.08
N ALA A 285 2.43 -7.80 -10.79
CA ALA A 285 2.14 -9.05 -11.48
C ALA A 285 0.68 -9.50 -11.29
N MET A 286 0.15 -9.34 -10.07
CA MET A 286 -1.22 -9.71 -9.76
C MET A 286 -2.23 -8.75 -10.42
N TRP A 287 -1.95 -7.45 -10.41
CA TRP A 287 -2.77 -6.45 -11.09
C TRP A 287 -2.85 -6.71 -12.60
N ALA A 288 -1.70 -6.95 -13.27
CA ALA A 288 -1.65 -7.30 -14.68
C ALA A 288 -2.47 -8.58 -14.96
N ARG A 289 -2.32 -9.62 -14.14
CA ARG A 289 -3.11 -10.85 -14.25
C ARG A 289 -4.61 -10.60 -14.11
N PHE A 290 -5.06 -9.76 -13.17
CA PHE A 290 -6.47 -9.45 -13.04
C PHE A 290 -6.99 -8.66 -14.25
N LYS A 291 -6.22 -7.72 -14.79
CA LYS A 291 -6.56 -6.99 -16.01
C LYS A 291 -6.79 -7.94 -17.21
N ASP A 292 -5.97 -8.99 -17.32
CA ASP A 292 -6.08 -9.98 -18.40
C ASP A 292 -7.32 -10.88 -18.25
N VAL A 293 -7.69 -11.26 -17.03
CA VAL A 293 -8.71 -12.30 -16.79
C VAL A 293 -10.07 -11.76 -16.33
N VAL A 294 -10.15 -10.50 -15.91
CA VAL A 294 -11.39 -9.81 -15.50
C VAL A 294 -11.53 -8.52 -16.32
N PRO A 295 -11.82 -8.64 -17.63
CA PRO A 295 -11.89 -7.50 -18.51
C PRO A 295 -13.07 -6.59 -18.18
N ASN A 296 -13.00 -5.32 -18.59
CA ASN A 296 -14.07 -4.33 -18.48
C ASN A 296 -14.54 -4.02 -17.05
N LYS A 297 -13.66 -4.20 -16.05
CA LYS A 297 -13.91 -3.82 -14.66
C LYS A 297 -12.86 -2.87 -14.14
N ASP A 298 -13.26 -2.10 -13.14
CA ASP A 298 -12.40 -1.14 -12.46
C ASP A 298 -11.44 -1.88 -11.52
N ILE A 299 -10.23 -2.18 -12.02
CA ILE A 299 -9.16 -2.87 -11.29
C ILE A 299 -8.04 -1.88 -11.04
N ARG A 300 -7.83 -1.54 -9.76
CA ARG A 300 -6.85 -0.53 -9.36
C ARG A 300 -5.67 -1.14 -8.62
N ILE A 301 -4.55 -0.46 -8.73
CA ILE A 301 -3.30 -0.80 -8.06
C ILE A 301 -2.92 0.34 -7.11
N LEU A 302 -2.53 0.03 -5.88
CA LEU A 302 -2.16 1.04 -4.90
C LEU A 302 -0.83 0.70 -4.20
N HIS A 303 0.22 1.40 -4.61
CA HIS A 303 1.53 1.43 -3.93
C HIS A 303 2.32 2.68 -4.36
N ALA A 304 3.54 2.84 -3.86
CA ALA A 304 4.31 4.08 -4.05
C ALA A 304 4.55 4.47 -5.52
N ILE A 305 4.61 3.49 -6.44
CA ILE A 305 4.88 3.71 -7.87
C ILE A 305 3.72 3.29 -8.80
N SER A 306 2.52 3.11 -8.26
CA SER A 306 1.37 2.62 -9.05
C SER A 306 1.06 3.50 -10.27
N LYS A 307 1.24 4.80 -10.16
CA LYS A 307 1.00 5.75 -11.28
C LYS A 307 1.96 5.57 -12.47
N ILE A 308 3.15 5.00 -12.23
CA ILE A 308 4.14 4.76 -13.29
C ILE A 308 3.77 3.55 -14.14
N ILE A 309 3.11 2.57 -13.53
CA ILE A 309 2.79 1.28 -14.15
C ILE A 309 1.55 1.37 -15.04
N VAL A 310 0.63 2.26 -14.67
CA VAL A 310 -0.53 2.55 -15.50
C VAL A 310 -0.08 3.35 -16.72
N GLU A 311 -0.43 2.91 -17.90
CA GLU A 311 -0.01 3.51 -19.17
C GLU A 311 -0.31 5.01 -19.21
N LYS A 312 0.67 5.82 -19.63
CA LYS A 312 0.56 7.29 -19.70
C LYS A 312 -0.61 7.79 -20.55
N ASN A 313 -1.16 6.96 -21.43
CA ASN A 313 -2.24 7.33 -22.34
C ASN A 313 -3.63 7.27 -21.69
N ASN A 314 -3.75 6.75 -20.46
CA ASN A 314 -5.01 6.66 -19.72
C ASN A 314 -4.96 7.50 -18.43
N GLN A 315 -5.10 8.82 -18.58
CA GLN A 315 -5.07 9.78 -17.46
C GLN A 315 -6.14 9.48 -16.40
N ASP A 316 -7.32 9.06 -16.82
CA ASP A 316 -8.40 8.74 -15.87
C ASP A 316 -8.06 7.54 -15.02
N GLU A 317 -7.50 6.49 -15.62
CA GLU A 317 -7.04 5.31 -14.87
C GLU A 317 -5.97 5.68 -13.84
N GLN A 318 -5.03 6.57 -14.18
CA GLN A 318 -4.02 7.04 -13.23
C GLN A 318 -4.63 7.81 -12.05
N LEU A 319 -5.61 8.69 -12.33
CA LEU A 319 -6.29 9.47 -11.31
C LEU A 319 -7.18 8.60 -10.40
N LEU A 320 -7.79 7.55 -10.95
CA LEU A 320 -8.65 6.64 -10.21
C LEU A 320 -7.90 5.74 -9.21
N GLN A 321 -6.59 5.45 -9.41
CA GLN A 321 -5.85 4.50 -8.57
C GLN A 321 -6.01 4.71 -7.06
N PRO A 322 -5.83 5.92 -6.49
CA PRO A 322 -5.95 6.14 -5.06
C PRO A 322 -7.40 6.27 -4.57
N LEU A 323 -8.36 6.44 -5.48
CA LEU A 323 -9.75 6.74 -5.11
C LEU A 323 -10.51 5.49 -4.63
N VAL A 324 -11.68 5.70 -4.05
CA VAL A 324 -12.57 4.64 -3.55
C VAL A 324 -13.42 4.02 -4.68
N GLY A 325 -14.05 2.88 -4.41
CA GLY A 325 -15.11 2.32 -5.26
C GLY A 325 -14.65 1.32 -6.33
N SER A 326 -13.39 0.88 -6.35
CA SER A 326 -12.92 -0.13 -7.32
C SER A 326 -13.58 -1.50 -7.13
N ALA A 327 -13.75 -2.27 -8.21
CA ALA A 327 -14.19 -3.66 -8.15
C ALA A 327 -13.13 -4.57 -7.52
N ILE A 328 -11.86 -4.39 -7.92
CA ILE A 328 -10.70 -5.04 -7.32
C ILE A 328 -9.63 -3.97 -7.04
N LYS A 329 -9.07 -3.96 -5.82
CA LYS A 329 -7.93 -3.12 -5.47
C LYS A 329 -6.76 -4.00 -5.02
N VAL A 330 -5.64 -3.92 -5.72
CA VAL A 330 -4.40 -4.65 -5.38
C VAL A 330 -3.46 -3.70 -4.65
N LEU A 331 -3.05 -4.05 -3.43
CA LEU A 331 -2.33 -3.13 -2.53
C LEU A 331 -1.42 -3.88 -1.55
N THR A 332 -0.62 -3.13 -0.79
CA THR A 332 0.11 -3.70 0.35
C THR A 332 -0.73 -3.62 1.63
N PRO A 333 -0.53 -4.51 2.62
CA PRO A 333 -1.12 -4.33 3.95
C PRO A 333 -0.75 -3.01 4.63
N TYR A 334 0.36 -2.40 4.25
CA TYR A 334 0.79 -1.10 4.76
C TYR A 334 -0.18 0.05 4.41
N GLN A 335 -0.88 -0.04 3.26
CA GLN A 335 -1.94 0.91 2.96
C GLN A 335 -3.15 0.73 3.90
N LEU A 336 -3.46 -0.50 4.27
CA LEU A 336 -4.50 -0.79 5.26
C LEU A 336 -4.06 -0.42 6.68
N ALA A 337 -2.76 -0.43 6.96
CA ALA A 337 -2.22 0.04 8.23
C ALA A 337 -2.54 1.52 8.51
N GLY A 338 -2.78 2.31 7.47
CA GLY A 338 -3.30 3.67 7.63
C GLY A 338 -4.54 3.74 8.49
N ILE A 339 -5.41 2.72 8.46
CA ILE A 339 -6.58 2.60 9.32
C ILE A 339 -6.14 2.42 10.78
N VAL A 340 -5.21 1.49 11.01
CA VAL A 340 -4.72 1.13 12.36
C VAL A 340 -4.01 2.33 13.01
N PHE A 341 -3.28 3.11 12.21
CA PHE A 341 -2.55 4.30 12.67
C PHE A 341 -3.37 5.59 12.63
N GLY A 342 -4.62 5.55 12.13
CA GLY A 342 -5.48 6.73 12.03
C GLY A 342 -4.86 7.85 11.22
N ILE A 343 -4.20 7.53 10.10
CA ILE A 343 -3.62 8.56 9.24
C ILE A 343 -4.70 9.31 8.46
N SER A 344 -4.40 10.53 8.03
CA SER A 344 -5.36 11.36 7.28
C SER A 344 -6.04 10.60 6.15
N GLY A 345 -7.38 10.58 6.14
CA GLY A 345 -8.20 9.87 5.17
C GLY A 345 -8.53 8.42 5.51
N PHE A 346 -8.19 7.95 6.71
CA PHE A 346 -8.47 6.58 7.13
C PHE A 346 -9.97 6.24 7.10
N GLU A 347 -10.87 7.18 7.34
CA GLU A 347 -12.31 6.94 7.27
C GLU A 347 -12.77 6.59 5.85
N SER A 348 -12.19 7.22 4.83
CA SER A 348 -12.48 6.87 3.43
C SER A 348 -12.07 5.44 3.12
N ILE A 349 -10.91 5.00 3.64
CA ILE A 349 -10.43 3.62 3.48
C ILE A 349 -11.35 2.65 4.22
N LEU A 350 -11.79 3.01 5.44
CA LEU A 350 -12.73 2.19 6.23
C LEU A 350 -14.06 1.99 5.50
N LEU A 351 -14.63 3.07 4.96
CA LEU A 351 -15.88 3.00 4.18
C LEU A 351 -15.71 2.16 2.91
N ASP A 352 -14.59 2.33 2.22
CA ASP A 352 -14.31 1.61 0.97
C ASP A 352 -14.19 0.10 1.18
N ILE A 353 -13.62 -0.33 2.33
CA ILE A 353 -13.33 -1.73 2.62
C ILE A 353 -14.43 -2.44 3.43
N LYS A 354 -15.29 -1.69 4.15
CA LYS A 354 -16.33 -2.26 5.01
C LYS A 354 -17.19 -3.27 4.25
N GLY A 355 -17.33 -4.47 4.80
CA GLY A 355 -18.12 -5.57 4.23
C GLY A 355 -17.55 -6.20 2.96
N CYS A 356 -16.40 -5.74 2.46
CA CYS A 356 -15.77 -6.31 1.26
C CYS A 356 -15.03 -7.62 1.55
N ASP A 357 -14.65 -8.32 0.48
CA ASP A 357 -13.74 -9.45 0.56
C ASP A 357 -12.29 -8.94 0.61
N VAL A 358 -11.54 -9.36 1.63
CA VAL A 358 -10.14 -8.98 1.80
C VAL A 358 -9.26 -10.22 1.75
N ILE A 359 -8.41 -10.29 0.75
CA ILE A 359 -7.44 -11.37 0.60
C ILE A 359 -6.10 -10.89 1.16
N LEU A 360 -5.59 -11.57 2.18
CA LEU A 360 -4.28 -11.38 2.75
C LEU A 360 -3.39 -12.55 2.30
N ASP A 361 -2.62 -12.33 1.24
CA ASP A 361 -1.74 -13.36 0.69
C ASP A 361 -0.33 -13.24 1.25
N GLU A 362 0.32 -14.38 1.47
CA GLU A 362 1.70 -14.51 2.00
C GLU A 362 1.93 -13.83 3.37
N VAL A 363 0.97 -13.94 4.29
CA VAL A 363 1.01 -13.29 5.63
C VAL A 363 2.22 -13.70 6.47
N HIS A 364 2.78 -14.88 6.24
CA HIS A 364 3.95 -15.39 6.95
C HIS A 364 5.23 -14.54 6.72
N THR A 365 5.31 -13.77 5.64
CA THR A 365 6.48 -12.94 5.32
C THR A 365 6.70 -11.78 6.29
N TYR A 366 5.68 -11.44 7.08
CA TYR A 366 5.78 -10.36 8.06
C TYR A 366 6.40 -10.83 9.36
N SER A 367 7.31 -10.04 9.92
CA SER A 367 7.99 -10.29 11.19
C SER A 367 7.99 -9.04 12.08
N GLY A 368 8.20 -9.21 13.38
CA GLY A 368 8.32 -8.10 14.31
C GLY A 368 7.13 -7.13 14.25
N TYR A 369 7.41 -5.83 14.08
CA TYR A 369 6.37 -4.78 14.02
C TYR A 369 5.40 -4.98 12.87
N SER A 370 5.89 -5.38 11.69
CA SER A 370 5.01 -5.60 10.53
C SER A 370 4.00 -6.72 10.78
N ARG A 371 4.39 -7.80 11.46
CA ARG A 371 3.48 -8.88 11.85
C ARG A 371 2.42 -8.38 12.83
N SER A 372 2.84 -7.69 13.89
CA SER A 372 1.91 -7.13 14.87
C SER A 372 0.91 -6.18 14.22
N MET A 373 1.36 -5.34 13.30
CA MET A 373 0.49 -4.45 12.53
C MET A 373 -0.52 -5.22 11.67
N VAL A 374 -0.10 -6.29 10.97
CA VAL A 374 -1.03 -7.11 10.17
C VAL A 374 -2.09 -7.76 11.05
N LEU A 375 -1.73 -8.24 12.25
CA LEU A 375 -2.70 -8.78 13.20
C LEU A 375 -3.74 -7.73 13.65
N GLU A 376 -3.30 -6.48 13.91
CA GLU A 376 -4.23 -5.38 14.21
C GLU A 376 -5.11 -5.03 13.01
N VAL A 377 -4.57 -5.04 11.79
CA VAL A 377 -5.37 -4.87 10.56
C VAL A 377 -6.46 -5.95 10.48
N VAL A 378 -6.14 -7.22 10.74
CA VAL A 378 -7.14 -8.32 10.73
C VAL A 378 -8.26 -8.08 11.73
N LYS A 379 -7.93 -7.63 12.96
CA LYS A 379 -8.94 -7.30 13.99
C LYS A 379 -9.88 -6.19 13.52
N VAL A 380 -9.34 -5.12 12.94
CA VAL A 380 -10.12 -4.00 12.41
C VAL A 380 -11.01 -4.45 11.26
N LEU A 381 -10.47 -5.20 10.29
CA LEU A 381 -11.23 -5.72 9.16
C LEU A 381 -12.41 -6.60 9.61
N LYS A 382 -12.19 -7.47 10.61
CA LYS A 382 -13.27 -8.27 11.21
C LYS A 382 -14.34 -7.40 11.85
N HIS A 383 -13.94 -6.36 12.59
CA HIS A 383 -14.87 -5.42 13.23
C HIS A 383 -15.74 -4.68 12.19
N PHE A 384 -15.17 -4.32 11.05
CA PHE A 384 -15.88 -3.71 9.91
C PHE A 384 -16.49 -4.74 8.95
N GLU A 385 -16.78 -5.92 9.46
CA GLU A 385 -17.56 -6.93 8.77
C GLU A 385 -17.00 -7.38 7.41
N CYS A 386 -15.69 -7.31 7.20
CA CYS A 386 -15.05 -7.85 6.02
C CYS A 386 -15.05 -9.39 6.01
N ASN A 387 -15.12 -9.99 4.83
CA ASN A 387 -14.84 -11.41 4.64
C ASN A 387 -13.33 -11.56 4.43
N ILE A 388 -12.64 -12.22 5.35
CA ILE A 388 -11.18 -12.27 5.35
C ILE A 388 -10.70 -13.61 4.85
N HIS A 389 -9.88 -13.61 3.81
CA HIS A 389 -9.35 -14.80 3.16
C HIS A 389 -7.83 -14.77 3.21
N ILE A 390 -7.22 -15.66 3.99
CA ILE A 390 -5.77 -15.72 4.20
C ILE A 390 -5.20 -16.91 3.44
N GLY A 391 -4.20 -16.66 2.59
CA GLY A 391 -3.47 -17.68 1.85
C GLY A 391 -1.96 -17.61 2.11
N THR A 392 -1.34 -18.76 2.34
CA THR A 392 0.10 -18.82 2.53
C THR A 392 0.67 -20.20 2.16
N ALA A 393 1.95 -20.24 1.81
CA ALA A 393 2.63 -21.51 1.60
C ALA A 393 3.10 -22.15 2.91
N THR A 394 3.46 -21.32 3.87
CA THR A 394 4.01 -21.73 5.17
C THR A 394 3.43 -20.85 6.26
N MET A 395 3.15 -21.41 7.43
CA MET A 395 2.68 -20.62 8.57
C MET A 395 2.99 -21.39 9.86
N PRO A 396 3.76 -20.82 10.81
CA PRO A 396 3.93 -21.42 12.13
C PRO A 396 2.58 -21.63 12.81
N THR A 397 2.40 -22.77 13.48
CA THR A 397 1.15 -23.12 14.17
C THR A 397 0.74 -22.06 15.20
N VAL A 398 1.71 -21.40 15.85
CA VAL A 398 1.45 -20.30 16.79
C VAL A 398 0.79 -19.08 16.09
N LEU A 399 1.19 -18.75 14.85
CA LEU A 399 0.56 -17.67 14.06
C LEU A 399 -0.80 -18.11 13.53
N TYR A 400 -0.90 -19.36 13.08
CA TYR A 400 -2.15 -19.95 12.61
C TYR A 400 -3.25 -19.87 13.68
N ASN A 401 -2.93 -20.30 14.89
CA ASN A 401 -3.87 -20.30 16.02
C ASN A 401 -4.25 -18.88 16.46
N GLU A 402 -3.32 -17.93 16.42
CA GLU A 402 -3.61 -16.51 16.70
C GLU A 402 -4.60 -15.94 15.69
N LEU A 403 -4.37 -16.15 14.38
CA LEU A 403 -5.28 -15.71 13.31
C LEU A 403 -6.64 -16.39 13.43
N LEU A 404 -6.67 -17.70 13.66
CA LEU A 404 -7.92 -18.44 13.86
C LEU A 404 -8.73 -17.88 15.03
N SER A 405 -8.08 -17.58 16.16
CA SER A 405 -8.69 -16.95 17.32
C SER A 405 -9.25 -15.56 17.00
N ILE A 406 -8.46 -14.70 16.35
CA ILE A 406 -8.91 -13.36 15.94
C ILE A 406 -10.13 -13.44 15.04
N LEU A 407 -10.17 -14.38 14.09
CA LEU A 407 -11.26 -14.55 13.14
C LEU A 407 -12.52 -15.18 13.75
N GLY A 408 -12.47 -15.75 14.96
CA GLY A 408 -13.63 -16.29 15.66
C GLY A 408 -13.69 -17.81 15.69
N GLY A 409 -12.56 -18.49 15.44
CA GLY A 409 -12.44 -19.95 15.54
C GLY A 409 -12.99 -20.71 14.32
N ALA A 410 -12.94 -22.04 14.42
CA ALA A 410 -13.31 -22.95 13.32
C ALA A 410 -14.77 -22.83 12.85
N GLU A 411 -15.66 -22.29 13.68
CA GLU A 411 -17.07 -22.06 13.30
C GLU A 411 -17.21 -20.89 12.29
N GLN A 412 -16.29 -19.94 12.30
CA GLN A 412 -16.31 -18.78 11.41
C GLN A 412 -15.28 -18.88 10.27
N VAL A 413 -14.33 -19.81 10.36
CA VAL A 413 -13.21 -19.93 9.43
C VAL A 413 -13.28 -21.25 8.67
N PHE A 414 -13.29 -21.17 7.35
CA PHE A 414 -13.12 -22.33 6.47
C PHE A 414 -11.63 -22.62 6.35
N GLU A 415 -11.20 -23.65 7.06
CA GLU A 415 -9.80 -24.08 7.11
C GLU A 415 -9.52 -25.11 6.02
N ILE A 416 -8.46 -24.89 5.24
CA ILE A 416 -8.04 -25.80 4.16
C ILE A 416 -6.60 -26.23 4.39
N LYS A 417 -6.43 -27.54 4.52
CA LYS A 417 -5.13 -28.22 4.53
C LYS A 417 -5.18 -29.39 3.53
N LEU A 418 -4.12 -29.57 2.79
CA LEU A 418 -3.97 -30.70 1.85
C LEU A 418 -3.52 -31.93 2.64
N ASN A 419 -4.01 -33.12 2.24
CA ASN A 419 -3.60 -34.38 2.82
C ASN A 419 -2.20 -34.80 2.33
N ASP A 420 -1.58 -35.76 3.02
CA ASP A 420 -0.21 -36.21 2.75
C ASP A 420 -0.02 -36.76 1.35
N GLU A 421 -0.99 -37.49 0.80
CA GLU A 421 -0.91 -38.04 -0.55
C GLU A 421 -0.81 -36.93 -1.62
N VAL A 422 -1.51 -35.79 -1.39
CA VAL A 422 -1.44 -34.64 -2.25
C VAL A 422 -0.13 -33.89 -2.03
N LEU A 423 0.31 -33.73 -0.77
CA LEU A 423 1.57 -33.07 -0.43
C LEU A 423 2.77 -33.80 -1.00
N ASP A 424 2.78 -35.13 -1.02
CA ASP A 424 3.86 -35.94 -1.62
C ASP A 424 4.10 -35.62 -3.10
N LYS A 425 3.08 -35.14 -3.84
CA LYS A 425 3.23 -34.68 -5.23
C LYS A 425 3.94 -33.33 -5.35
N PHE A 426 4.23 -32.65 -4.25
CA PHE A 426 4.96 -31.40 -4.19
C PHE A 426 6.42 -31.55 -3.77
N ASN A 427 6.89 -32.76 -3.50
CA ASN A 427 8.28 -33.07 -3.19
C ASN A 427 9.16 -32.78 -4.43
N ARG A 428 9.81 -31.61 -4.45
CA ARG A 428 10.44 -31.04 -5.66
C ARG A 428 11.93 -30.83 -5.55
N HIS A 429 12.50 -30.90 -4.36
CA HIS A 429 13.85 -30.41 -4.09
C HIS A 429 14.69 -31.46 -3.37
N ASN A 430 15.91 -31.70 -3.86
CA ASN A 430 16.98 -32.38 -3.13
C ASN A 430 17.85 -31.32 -2.47
N ILE A 431 18.10 -31.44 -1.18
CA ILE A 431 18.87 -30.47 -0.41
C ILE A 431 20.33 -30.91 -0.29
N PHE A 432 21.23 -29.96 -0.55
CA PHE A 432 22.67 -30.14 -0.37
C PHE A 432 23.20 -29.06 0.58
N LYS A 433 23.69 -29.48 1.75
CA LYS A 433 24.29 -28.58 2.74
C LYS A 433 25.74 -28.30 2.36
N GLN A 434 26.09 -27.03 2.11
CA GLN A 434 27.43 -26.61 1.73
C GLN A 434 28.15 -25.99 2.93
N LYS A 435 29.40 -26.37 3.16
CA LYS A 435 30.15 -25.91 4.33
C LYS A 435 30.77 -24.52 4.18
N SER A 436 30.99 -24.08 2.93
CA SER A 436 31.60 -22.78 2.63
C SER A 436 31.17 -22.24 1.27
N ASP A 437 31.46 -20.96 1.02
CA ASP A 437 31.25 -20.29 -0.27
C ASP A 437 32.19 -20.82 -1.38
N ASP A 438 33.28 -21.51 -1.06
CA ASP A 438 34.29 -21.99 -2.02
C ASP A 438 33.71 -22.99 -3.03
N GLU A 439 32.66 -23.72 -2.63
CA GLU A 439 31.99 -24.67 -3.48
C GLU A 439 31.08 -24.04 -4.55
N VAL A 440 30.70 -22.76 -4.35
CA VAL A 440 29.73 -22.04 -5.22
C VAL A 440 30.21 -22.04 -6.67
N PHE A 441 31.46 -21.68 -6.90
CA PHE A 441 31.98 -21.56 -8.29
C PHE A 441 32.10 -22.91 -9.01
N SER A 442 32.43 -23.98 -8.29
CA SER A 442 32.44 -25.35 -8.86
C SER A 442 31.04 -25.81 -9.23
N ILE A 443 30.03 -25.50 -8.38
CA ILE A 443 28.63 -25.80 -8.67
C ILE A 443 28.15 -25.00 -9.89
N LEU A 444 28.47 -23.69 -9.95
CA LEU A 444 28.11 -22.84 -11.10
C LEU A 444 28.70 -23.37 -12.40
N LYS A 445 30.00 -23.71 -12.40
CA LYS A 445 30.67 -24.26 -13.59
C LYS A 445 29.98 -25.53 -14.09
N ASN A 446 29.76 -26.50 -13.23
CA ASN A 446 29.08 -27.74 -13.56
C ASN A 446 27.66 -27.50 -14.09
N SER A 447 26.94 -26.53 -13.52
CA SER A 447 25.58 -26.20 -13.94
C SER A 447 25.54 -25.56 -15.33
N ILE A 448 26.49 -24.68 -15.62
CA ILE A 448 26.56 -24.01 -16.92
C ILE A 448 26.94 -25.02 -18.02
N GLU A 449 27.91 -25.95 -17.74
CA GLU A 449 28.26 -27.05 -18.61
C GLU A 449 27.07 -27.99 -18.86
N SER A 450 26.18 -28.14 -17.89
CA SER A 450 24.93 -28.92 -17.99
C SER A 450 23.75 -28.16 -18.60
N ASN A 451 23.97 -26.95 -19.12
CA ASN A 451 22.95 -26.07 -19.72
C ASN A 451 21.80 -25.73 -18.77
N GLU A 452 22.08 -25.54 -17.47
CA GLU A 452 21.08 -25.21 -16.43
C GLU A 452 20.94 -23.71 -16.23
N LYS A 453 19.73 -23.30 -15.81
CA LYS A 453 19.44 -21.97 -15.24
C LYS A 453 19.71 -22.01 -13.76
N VAL A 454 20.62 -21.16 -13.27
CA VAL A 454 21.01 -21.12 -11.87
C VAL A 454 20.56 -19.82 -11.22
N LEU A 455 19.89 -19.93 -10.07
CA LEU A 455 19.55 -18.81 -9.19
C LEU A 455 20.46 -18.83 -7.97
N VAL A 456 21.21 -17.74 -7.76
CA VAL A 456 22.04 -17.55 -6.58
C VAL A 456 21.39 -16.49 -5.69
N VAL A 457 21.11 -16.82 -4.41
CA VAL A 457 20.40 -15.92 -3.49
C VAL A 457 21.28 -15.57 -2.31
N CYS A 458 21.57 -14.27 -2.16
CA CYS A 458 22.33 -13.71 -1.05
C CYS A 458 21.43 -13.00 -0.05
N ASN A 459 21.81 -12.98 1.22
CA ASN A 459 21.06 -12.31 2.29
C ASN A 459 21.30 -10.79 2.30
N THR A 460 22.43 -10.32 1.74
CA THR A 460 22.76 -8.90 1.70
C THR A 460 23.08 -8.44 0.28
N ILE A 461 22.77 -7.17 0.00
CA ILE A 461 23.07 -6.58 -1.31
C ILE A 461 24.58 -6.52 -1.55
N LYS A 462 25.37 -6.19 -0.51
CA LYS A 462 26.83 -6.12 -0.60
C LYS A 462 27.40 -7.46 -1.08
N LYS A 463 27.00 -8.59 -0.45
CA LYS A 463 27.46 -9.93 -0.87
C LYS A 463 27.00 -10.30 -2.27
N ALA A 464 25.77 -9.92 -2.66
CA ALA A 464 25.28 -10.15 -4.01
C ALA A 464 26.11 -9.38 -5.07
N GLN A 465 26.48 -8.13 -4.78
CA GLN A 465 27.32 -7.31 -5.65
C GLN A 465 28.75 -7.85 -5.76
N GLU A 466 29.36 -8.24 -4.64
CA GLU A 466 30.70 -8.85 -4.60
C GLU A 466 30.74 -10.17 -5.39
N LEU A 467 29.80 -11.06 -5.12
CA LEU A 467 29.71 -12.34 -5.85
C LEU A 467 29.46 -12.13 -7.35
N TYR A 468 28.59 -11.18 -7.71
CA TYR A 468 28.31 -10.88 -9.10
C TYR A 468 29.53 -10.34 -9.85
N LYS A 469 30.38 -9.57 -9.17
CA LYS A 469 31.66 -9.09 -9.73
C LYS A 469 32.57 -10.28 -10.12
N THR A 470 32.74 -11.24 -9.25
CA THR A 470 33.54 -12.44 -9.55
C THR A 470 32.89 -13.29 -10.67
N ILE A 471 31.55 -13.40 -10.67
CA ILE A 471 30.83 -14.12 -11.75
C ILE A 471 31.02 -13.44 -13.12
N LEU A 472 31.15 -12.12 -13.17
CA LEU A 472 31.44 -11.40 -14.42
C LEU A 472 32.81 -11.76 -14.99
N GLU A 473 33.79 -11.94 -14.11
CA GLU A 473 35.16 -12.32 -14.49
C GLU A 473 35.26 -13.79 -14.90
N ASP A 474 34.66 -14.70 -14.11
CA ASP A 474 34.82 -16.16 -14.32
C ASP A 474 33.92 -16.75 -15.43
N PHE A 475 32.78 -16.11 -15.70
CA PHE A 475 31.78 -16.54 -16.67
C PHE A 475 31.50 -15.49 -17.76
N PRO A 476 32.49 -14.94 -18.48
CA PRO A 476 32.30 -13.79 -19.37
C PRO A 476 31.22 -13.99 -20.43
N ASN A 477 31.09 -15.18 -20.97
CA ASN A 477 30.19 -15.51 -22.08
C ASN A 477 28.82 -16.04 -21.65
N THR A 478 28.59 -16.25 -20.36
CA THR A 478 27.29 -16.74 -19.85
C THR A 478 26.34 -15.59 -19.63
N PRO A 479 25.11 -15.64 -20.13
CA PRO A 479 24.07 -14.67 -19.78
C PRO A 479 23.87 -14.61 -18.27
N LYS A 480 23.88 -13.40 -17.73
CA LYS A 480 23.77 -13.19 -16.29
C LYS A 480 23.03 -11.91 -15.92
N MET A 481 22.46 -11.88 -14.74
CA MET A 481 21.74 -10.73 -14.21
C MET A 481 21.97 -10.61 -12.71
N LEU A 482 22.08 -9.36 -12.24
CA LEU A 482 21.99 -9.00 -10.81
C LEU A 482 20.68 -8.26 -10.54
N ILE A 483 19.94 -8.67 -9.49
CA ILE A 483 18.69 -8.02 -9.11
C ILE A 483 18.57 -7.87 -7.59
N HIS A 484 18.35 -6.64 -7.12
CA HIS A 484 18.14 -6.29 -5.72
C HIS A 484 17.41 -4.94 -5.57
N SER A 485 17.10 -4.51 -4.35
CA SER A 485 16.31 -3.29 -4.10
C SER A 485 17.04 -1.97 -4.40
N ARG A 486 18.40 -1.94 -4.50
CA ARG A 486 19.18 -0.73 -4.72
C ARG A 486 19.39 -0.40 -6.21
N PHE A 487 18.38 -0.57 -7.02
CA PHE A 487 18.27 0.02 -8.36
C PHE A 487 17.22 1.14 -8.35
N LYS A 488 17.36 2.12 -9.25
CA LYS A 488 16.29 3.11 -9.51
C LYS A 488 14.99 2.35 -9.75
N ARG A 489 13.88 2.93 -9.35
CA ARG A 489 12.58 2.23 -9.44
C ARG A 489 12.28 1.76 -10.86
N ILE A 490 12.59 2.58 -11.87
CA ILE A 490 12.40 2.23 -13.27
C ILE A 490 13.31 1.09 -13.74
N ASP A 491 14.59 1.11 -13.34
CA ASP A 491 15.57 0.08 -13.73
C ASP A 491 15.26 -1.26 -13.06
N ARG A 492 14.80 -1.22 -11.81
CA ARG A 492 14.34 -2.41 -11.10
C ARG A 492 13.15 -3.03 -11.78
N PHE A 493 12.16 -2.24 -12.17
CA PHE A 493 11.00 -2.72 -12.91
C PHE A 493 11.41 -3.36 -14.24
N GLY A 494 12.31 -2.74 -14.99
CA GLY A 494 12.87 -3.31 -16.22
C GLY A 494 13.57 -4.65 -15.99
N ARG A 495 14.37 -4.78 -14.90
CA ARG A 495 15.05 -6.04 -14.55
C ARG A 495 14.05 -7.14 -14.11
N GLU A 496 12.99 -6.80 -13.39
CA GLU A 496 11.92 -7.75 -13.02
C GLU A 496 11.20 -8.28 -14.28
N LEU A 497 10.97 -7.41 -15.26
CA LEU A 497 10.38 -7.78 -16.55
C LEU A 497 11.33 -8.68 -17.36
N ASP A 498 12.61 -8.30 -17.48
CA ASP A 498 13.63 -9.10 -18.16
C ASP A 498 13.82 -10.48 -17.50
N LEU A 499 13.79 -10.54 -16.18
CA LEU A 499 13.87 -11.79 -15.42
C LEU A 499 12.71 -12.73 -15.79
N LYS A 500 11.52 -12.20 -15.93
CA LYS A 500 10.33 -12.97 -16.31
C LYS A 500 10.37 -13.36 -17.79
N GLU A 501 10.57 -12.41 -18.69
CA GLU A 501 10.37 -12.61 -20.12
C GLU A 501 11.59 -13.20 -20.82
N LYS A 502 12.80 -12.69 -20.53
CA LYS A 502 14.02 -13.11 -21.19
C LYS A 502 14.65 -14.34 -20.53
N PHE A 503 14.77 -14.34 -19.20
CA PHE A 503 15.44 -15.42 -18.47
C PHE A 503 14.53 -16.62 -18.19
N ASN A 504 13.22 -16.42 -18.04
CA ASN A 504 12.29 -17.51 -17.76
C ASN A 504 11.36 -17.85 -18.93
N GLY A 505 10.94 -16.86 -19.74
CA GLY A 505 9.97 -17.08 -20.79
C GLY A 505 8.57 -17.44 -20.25
N ASP A 506 7.69 -17.95 -21.10
CA ASP A 506 6.32 -18.35 -20.75
C ASP A 506 6.20 -19.77 -20.19
N GLY A 507 7.33 -20.51 -20.17
CA GLY A 507 7.43 -21.89 -19.68
C GLY A 507 6.77 -22.95 -20.58
N LYS A 508 6.14 -22.55 -21.68
CA LYS A 508 5.51 -23.44 -22.66
C LYS A 508 6.33 -23.51 -23.96
N GLU A 509 6.23 -22.47 -24.76
CA GLU A 509 6.95 -22.38 -26.05
C GLU A 509 8.31 -21.67 -25.89
N ASN A 510 8.35 -20.60 -25.10
CA ASN A 510 9.57 -19.89 -24.76
C ASN A 510 10.08 -20.32 -23.38
N LYS A 511 11.18 -21.07 -23.37
CA LYS A 511 11.83 -21.52 -22.12
C LYS A 511 12.77 -20.47 -21.51
N GLY A 512 12.94 -19.31 -22.15
CA GLY A 512 13.89 -18.29 -21.75
C GLY A 512 15.35 -18.69 -22.07
N ILE A 513 16.28 -17.85 -21.61
CA ILE A 513 17.72 -18.04 -21.85
C ILE A 513 18.27 -19.17 -20.98
N SER A 514 18.98 -20.15 -21.59
CA SER A 514 19.68 -21.24 -20.90
C SER A 514 20.97 -21.57 -21.64
N PRO A 515 22.13 -21.76 -20.96
CA PRO A 515 22.32 -21.58 -19.52
C PRO A 515 22.30 -20.10 -19.11
N CYS A 516 22.04 -19.83 -17.85
CA CYS A 516 22.15 -18.47 -17.30
C CYS A 516 22.40 -18.47 -15.78
N ILE A 517 22.93 -17.35 -15.28
CA ILE A 517 23.16 -17.11 -13.85
C ILE A 517 22.39 -15.87 -13.43
N VAL A 518 21.49 -16.00 -12.46
CA VAL A 518 20.82 -14.85 -11.83
C VAL A 518 21.26 -14.76 -10.39
N VAL A 519 21.85 -13.62 -10.00
CA VAL A 519 22.19 -13.30 -8.61
C VAL A 519 21.15 -12.37 -8.07
N ALA A 520 20.56 -12.73 -6.94
CA ALA A 520 19.46 -11.99 -6.33
C ALA A 520 19.60 -11.88 -4.81
N THR A 521 18.82 -10.98 -4.23
CA THR A 521 18.57 -10.96 -2.79
C THR A 521 17.13 -11.43 -2.50
N GLN A 522 16.55 -11.09 -1.35
CA GLN A 522 15.20 -11.46 -0.94
C GLN A 522 14.10 -11.07 -1.95
N VAL A 523 14.40 -10.26 -2.95
CA VAL A 523 13.43 -9.86 -4.00
C VAL A 523 12.82 -11.04 -4.75
N VAL A 524 13.49 -12.20 -4.77
CA VAL A 524 13.01 -13.43 -5.43
C VAL A 524 12.16 -14.32 -4.52
N GLU A 525 12.12 -14.06 -3.21
CA GLU A 525 11.26 -14.82 -2.28
C GLU A 525 9.79 -14.66 -2.63
N VAL A 526 9.43 -13.58 -3.33
CA VAL A 526 8.06 -13.13 -3.48
C VAL A 526 7.55 -13.31 -4.90
N SER A 527 6.36 -13.86 -4.99
CA SER A 527 5.34 -13.95 -6.09
C SER A 527 5.78 -13.69 -7.55
N LEU A 528 7.05 -13.84 -7.87
CA LEU A 528 7.50 -13.87 -9.27
C LEU A 528 7.25 -15.27 -9.84
N ASP A 529 6.61 -15.34 -11.00
CA ASP A 529 6.44 -16.60 -11.76
C ASP A 529 7.71 -16.93 -12.54
N ILE A 530 8.75 -17.34 -11.79
CA ILE A 530 10.05 -17.72 -12.31
C ILE A 530 10.38 -19.17 -11.91
N SER A 531 11.09 -19.89 -12.75
CA SER A 531 11.46 -21.29 -12.53
C SER A 531 12.89 -21.54 -13.00
N PHE A 532 13.73 -21.96 -12.07
CA PHE A 532 15.13 -22.31 -12.30
C PHE A 532 15.37 -23.81 -12.18
N ASP A 533 16.51 -24.28 -12.69
CA ASP A 533 16.90 -25.67 -12.60
C ASP A 533 17.69 -25.99 -11.34
N ARG A 534 18.39 -24.99 -10.79
CA ARG A 534 19.24 -25.12 -9.61
C ARG A 534 19.21 -23.84 -8.80
N MET A 535 19.38 -23.98 -7.49
CA MET A 535 19.60 -22.85 -6.61
C MET A 535 20.85 -23.04 -5.75
N ILE A 536 21.57 -21.94 -5.54
CA ILE A 536 22.57 -21.79 -4.50
C ILE A 536 22.11 -20.66 -3.61
N THR A 537 21.94 -20.88 -2.30
CA THR A 537 21.42 -19.86 -1.40
C THR A 537 22.20 -19.81 -0.11
N GLU A 538 22.44 -18.60 0.40
CA GLU A 538 22.76 -18.46 1.80
C GLU A 538 21.60 -18.95 2.64
N CYS A 539 21.92 -19.52 3.84
CA CYS A 539 20.89 -19.89 4.79
C CYS A 539 20.09 -18.67 5.23
N ALA A 540 18.78 -18.80 5.22
CA ALA A 540 17.82 -17.81 5.70
C ALA A 540 16.86 -18.46 6.71
N PRO A 541 15.97 -17.71 7.38
CA PRO A 541 14.89 -18.30 8.15
C PRO A 541 14.12 -19.34 7.32
N LEU A 542 13.67 -20.42 7.93
CA LEU A 542 13.16 -21.60 7.21
C LEU A 542 11.99 -21.29 6.29
N ASP A 543 11.09 -20.44 6.71
CA ASP A 543 9.96 -19.94 5.89
C ASP A 543 10.45 -19.18 4.64
N GLY A 544 11.45 -18.30 4.80
CA GLY A 544 12.10 -17.61 3.67
C GLY A 544 12.80 -18.57 2.73
N MET A 545 13.52 -19.59 3.26
CA MET A 545 14.15 -20.62 2.42
C MET A 545 13.12 -21.40 1.60
N ILE A 546 11.99 -21.80 2.18
CA ILE A 546 10.92 -22.51 1.46
C ILE A 546 10.38 -21.65 0.32
N GLN A 547 10.26 -20.33 0.52
CA GLN A 547 9.86 -19.41 -0.54
C GLN A 547 10.90 -19.32 -1.67
N ARG A 548 12.21 -19.27 -1.32
CA ARG A 548 13.30 -19.33 -2.32
C ARG A 548 13.22 -20.64 -3.07
N PHE A 549 13.11 -21.78 -2.40
CA PHE A 549 13.03 -23.11 -3.02
C PHE A 549 11.86 -23.19 -4.00
N GLY A 550 10.76 -22.53 -3.70
CA GLY A 550 9.61 -22.42 -4.60
C GLY A 550 9.91 -21.72 -5.94
N ARG A 551 11.13 -21.21 -6.18
CA ARG A 551 11.61 -20.67 -7.48
C ARG A 551 12.38 -21.69 -8.30
N VAL A 552 12.58 -22.88 -7.77
CA VAL A 552 13.17 -24.01 -8.50
C VAL A 552 12.10 -25.05 -8.75
N ASN A 553 12.06 -25.59 -9.95
CA ASN A 553 11.06 -26.58 -10.37
C ASN A 553 9.61 -26.11 -10.12
N ARG A 554 9.34 -24.81 -10.38
CA ARG A 554 8.05 -24.18 -10.11
C ARG A 554 6.99 -24.54 -11.13
N ILE A 555 7.35 -24.57 -12.43
CA ILE A 555 6.43 -24.90 -13.51
C ILE A 555 6.19 -26.41 -13.47
N ARG A 556 4.94 -26.77 -13.18
CA ARG A 556 4.53 -28.16 -12.99
C ARG A 556 3.83 -28.68 -14.24
N THR A 557 4.36 -29.80 -14.74
CA THR A 557 3.72 -30.63 -15.77
C THR A 557 3.60 -32.07 -15.24
N GLN A 558 2.85 -32.92 -15.92
CA GLN A 558 2.71 -34.31 -15.52
C GLN A 558 4.08 -35.05 -15.47
N ASP A 559 5.04 -34.62 -16.29
CA ASP A 559 6.39 -35.19 -16.32
C ASP A 559 7.28 -34.54 -15.23
N SER A 560 7.25 -33.21 -15.07
CA SER A 560 8.13 -32.50 -14.14
C SER A 560 7.84 -32.79 -12.67
N ILE A 561 6.62 -33.22 -12.29
CA ILE A 561 6.29 -33.57 -10.89
C ILE A 561 7.01 -34.84 -10.41
N LYS A 562 7.61 -35.62 -11.30
CA LYS A 562 8.33 -36.87 -10.96
C LYS A 562 9.82 -36.63 -10.63
N PHE A 563 10.32 -35.42 -10.89
CA PHE A 563 11.73 -35.12 -10.77
C PHE A 563 11.96 -34.03 -9.71
N GLN A 564 13.00 -34.24 -8.91
CA GLN A 564 13.51 -33.24 -7.98
C GLN A 564 14.64 -32.45 -8.62
N LYS A 565 14.82 -31.21 -8.16
CA LYS A 565 15.91 -30.33 -8.58
C LYS A 565 16.78 -29.95 -7.36
N PRO A 566 18.10 -29.74 -7.59
CA PRO A 566 19.04 -29.53 -6.48
C PRO A 566 18.94 -28.09 -5.94
N ILE A 567 18.97 -28.00 -4.61
CA ILE A 567 19.10 -26.76 -3.82
C ILE A 567 20.35 -26.89 -2.96
N HIS A 568 21.29 -25.97 -3.12
CA HIS A 568 22.49 -25.87 -2.33
C HIS A 568 22.33 -24.78 -1.28
N VAL A 569 22.42 -25.13 0.00
CA VAL A 569 22.26 -24.18 1.12
C VAL A 569 23.59 -24.03 1.85
N ILE A 570 24.11 -22.81 1.89
CA ILE A 570 25.38 -22.49 2.54
C ILE A 570 25.16 -22.40 4.05
N GLU A 571 25.99 -23.10 4.83
CA GLU A 571 25.95 -23.12 6.28
C GLU A 571 26.13 -21.71 6.86
N PRO A 572 25.26 -21.28 7.81
CA PRO A 572 25.37 -19.93 8.38
C PRO A 572 26.55 -19.84 9.35
N LYS A 573 27.52 -18.96 9.04
CA LYS A 573 28.72 -18.70 9.84
C LYS A 573 29.07 -17.23 9.86
N GLY A 574 29.63 -16.75 10.97
CA GLY A 574 30.14 -15.39 11.08
C GLY A 574 29.05 -14.31 11.02
N ASN A 575 29.22 -13.31 10.16
CA ASN A 575 28.26 -12.22 9.99
C ASN A 575 27.12 -12.65 9.07
N VAL A 576 25.96 -12.89 9.64
CA VAL A 576 24.77 -13.41 8.97
C VAL A 576 23.66 -12.39 8.81
N LEU A 577 23.98 -11.09 8.82
CA LEU A 577 22.99 -10.03 8.63
C LEU A 577 22.11 -10.29 7.38
N PRO A 578 20.81 -9.92 7.45
CA PRO A 578 20.11 -9.19 8.53
C PRO A 578 19.56 -10.06 9.66
N TYR A 579 19.86 -11.34 9.66
CA TYR A 579 19.25 -12.32 10.57
C TYR A 579 20.08 -12.55 11.84
N LYS A 580 19.48 -13.24 12.82
CA LYS A 580 20.17 -13.74 14.00
C LYS A 580 20.77 -15.11 13.72
N LEU A 581 22.02 -15.35 14.11
CA LEU A 581 22.71 -16.61 13.83
C LEU A 581 21.98 -17.84 14.42
N GLU A 582 21.46 -17.72 15.63
CA GLU A 582 20.70 -18.79 16.30
C GLU A 582 19.47 -19.24 15.46
N LEU A 583 18.72 -18.27 14.90
CA LEU A 583 17.56 -18.56 14.03
C LEU A 583 18.00 -19.31 12.77
N LEU A 584 19.10 -18.88 12.17
CA LEU A 584 19.61 -19.53 10.96
C LEU A 584 20.15 -20.93 11.25
N GLN A 585 20.82 -21.13 12.37
CA GLN A 585 21.30 -22.46 12.78
C GLN A 585 20.13 -23.43 12.99
N LYS A 586 19.11 -23.02 13.75
CA LYS A 586 17.88 -23.80 13.92
C LYS A 586 17.22 -24.12 12.56
N SER A 587 17.17 -23.15 11.65
CA SER A 587 16.59 -23.35 10.31
C SER A 587 17.41 -24.31 9.46
N PHE A 588 18.74 -24.22 9.51
CA PHE A 588 19.65 -25.10 8.79
C PHE A 588 19.61 -26.56 9.29
N GLU A 589 19.49 -26.75 10.62
CA GLU A 589 19.34 -28.06 11.24
C GLU A 589 18.07 -28.79 10.78
N GLN A 590 16.98 -28.06 10.54
CA GLN A 590 15.73 -28.64 10.05
C GLN A 590 15.77 -29.09 8.57
N LEU A 591 16.79 -28.72 7.82
CA LEU A 591 16.96 -29.20 6.45
C LEU A 591 17.34 -30.69 6.43
N PRO A 592 16.88 -31.47 5.45
CA PRO A 592 17.31 -32.87 5.30
C PRO A 592 18.81 -32.99 5.03
N ASP A 593 19.34 -34.19 5.17
CA ASP A 593 20.74 -34.48 4.89
C ASP A 593 21.09 -34.38 3.41
N ASN A 594 22.38 -34.37 3.09
CA ASN A 594 22.87 -34.12 1.73
C ASN A 594 22.30 -35.10 0.70
N GLY A 595 21.57 -34.50 -0.27
CA GLY A 595 20.96 -35.23 -1.39
C GLY A 595 19.56 -35.78 -1.10
N GLU A 596 19.09 -35.70 0.13
CA GLU A 596 17.74 -36.13 0.49
C GLU A 596 16.68 -35.16 0.01
N VAL A 597 15.47 -35.70 -0.20
CA VAL A 597 14.30 -34.94 -0.66
C VAL A 597 13.69 -34.18 0.52
N LEU A 598 13.43 -32.90 0.32
CA LEU A 598 12.63 -32.11 1.24
C LEU A 598 11.16 -32.49 1.10
N LEU A 599 10.61 -33.19 2.09
CA LEU A 599 9.23 -33.67 2.08
C LEU A 599 8.25 -32.55 2.50
N GLU A 600 7.34 -32.19 1.62
CA GLU A 600 6.33 -31.13 1.85
C GLU A 600 5.45 -31.42 3.08
N LYS A 601 5.07 -32.68 3.29
CA LYS A 601 4.24 -33.08 4.46
C LYS A 601 4.91 -32.84 5.80
N ASN A 602 6.26 -32.79 5.86
CA ASN A 602 7.01 -32.57 7.10
C ASN A 602 7.34 -31.08 7.32
N LEU A 603 7.01 -30.20 6.37
CA LEU A 603 7.39 -28.78 6.48
C LEU A 603 6.73 -28.07 7.66
N GLN A 604 5.49 -28.42 7.98
CA GLN A 604 4.79 -27.81 9.12
C GLN A 604 5.51 -28.09 10.44
N GLU A 605 5.86 -29.35 10.69
CA GLU A 605 6.61 -29.74 11.88
C GLU A 605 7.96 -29.04 11.98
N LYS A 606 8.71 -28.98 10.87
CA LYS A 606 9.99 -28.30 10.79
C LYS A 606 9.88 -26.79 11.07
N ILE A 607 8.85 -26.14 10.57
CA ILE A 607 8.56 -24.72 10.83
C ILE A 607 8.24 -24.52 12.31
N ASP A 608 7.44 -25.38 12.90
CA ASP A 608 7.06 -25.29 14.31
C ASP A 608 8.26 -25.53 15.26
N CYS A 609 9.23 -26.35 14.87
CA CYS A 609 10.50 -26.50 15.58
C CYS A 609 11.35 -25.21 15.58
N VAL A 610 11.28 -24.43 14.51
CA VAL A 610 12.01 -23.15 14.40
C VAL A 610 11.27 -22.01 15.11
N TYR A 611 9.95 -21.96 15.00
CA TYR A 611 9.10 -20.88 15.49
C TYR A 611 8.17 -21.37 16.62
N THR A 612 8.73 -21.58 17.78
CA THR A 612 7.98 -22.04 18.96
C THR A 612 7.12 -20.97 19.60
N GLU A 613 7.44 -19.70 19.38
CA GLU A 613 6.76 -18.54 19.94
C GLU A 613 6.62 -17.42 18.91
N LEU A 614 5.57 -16.61 19.06
CA LEU A 614 5.42 -15.37 18.31
C LEU A 614 6.16 -14.23 19.01
N GLU A 615 7.17 -13.66 18.37
CA GLU A 615 7.74 -12.39 18.80
C GLU A 615 6.69 -11.30 18.58
N LYS A 616 5.93 -10.99 19.65
CA LYS A 616 4.97 -9.87 19.64
C LYS A 616 5.71 -8.60 20.05
N LYS A 617 5.67 -7.59 19.19
CA LYS A 617 6.12 -6.25 19.55
C LYS A 617 4.90 -5.39 19.84
N GLU A 618 4.90 -4.73 21.00
CA GLU A 618 3.89 -3.71 21.27
C GLU A 618 4.05 -2.59 20.26
N ILE A 619 2.96 -2.30 19.57
CA ILE A 619 2.90 -1.16 18.67
C ILE A 619 2.29 -0.04 19.50
N ASP A 620 3.10 0.96 19.87
CA ASP A 620 2.60 2.16 20.52
C ASP A 620 1.91 3.04 19.46
N ILE A 621 0.61 2.82 19.32
CA ILE A 621 -0.20 3.49 18.31
C ILE A 621 -1.32 4.22 19.01
N HIS A 622 -1.60 5.43 18.55
CA HIS A 622 -2.74 6.24 18.99
C HIS A 622 -4.10 5.56 18.71
N LEU A 623 -4.10 4.54 17.86
CA LEU A 623 -5.24 3.72 17.56
C LEU A 623 -5.06 2.38 18.22
N LYS A 624 -5.91 2.08 19.20
CA LYS A 624 -5.90 0.79 19.87
C LYS A 624 -7.24 0.11 19.63
N PHE A 625 -7.20 -1.03 18.97
CA PHE A 625 -8.26 -1.99 19.04
C PHE A 625 -8.06 -2.77 20.34
N LYS A 626 -8.61 -2.25 21.45
CA LYS A 626 -8.48 -2.84 22.77
C LYS A 626 -9.80 -3.50 23.15
N ASP A 627 -9.73 -4.74 23.60
CA ASP A 627 -10.88 -5.48 24.18
C ASP A 627 -12.10 -5.54 23.25
N GLY A 628 -11.86 -5.68 21.93
CA GLY A 628 -12.93 -5.72 20.92
C GLY A 628 -13.52 -4.34 20.56
N GLN A 629 -13.01 -3.26 21.14
CA GLN A 629 -13.47 -1.90 20.84
C GLN A 629 -12.44 -1.12 20.03
N PHE A 630 -12.95 -0.44 19.01
CA PHE A 630 -12.17 0.45 18.17
C PHE A 630 -12.07 1.82 18.86
N THR A 631 -10.89 2.11 19.44
CA THR A 631 -10.66 3.37 20.15
C THR A 631 -9.79 4.29 19.30
N MET A 632 -10.37 5.36 18.80
CA MET A 632 -9.70 6.44 18.10
C MET A 632 -10.31 7.76 18.53
N LYS A 633 -9.51 8.82 18.50
CA LYS A 633 -10.07 10.16 18.61
C LYS A 633 -10.87 10.46 17.35
N GLU A 634 -12.15 10.77 17.52
CA GLU A 634 -13.00 11.15 16.41
C GLU A 634 -12.55 12.49 15.83
N LEU A 635 -12.70 12.66 14.51
CA LEU A 635 -12.32 13.87 13.79
C LEU A 635 -10.82 14.25 13.89
N THR A 636 -10.00 13.39 14.45
CA THR A 636 -8.53 13.57 14.46
C THR A 636 -7.85 12.63 13.50
N ASP A 637 -6.66 12.97 13.06
CA ASP A 637 -5.80 12.08 12.27
C ASP A 637 -4.32 12.27 12.62
N ASN A 638 -3.53 11.24 12.31
CA ASN A 638 -2.09 11.20 12.50
C ASN A 638 -1.34 11.51 11.20
N ARG A 639 -0.09 11.93 11.32
CA ARG A 639 0.78 12.13 10.16
C ARG A 639 1.21 10.81 9.56
N LYS A 640 1.34 10.77 8.24
CA LYS A 640 1.87 9.61 7.52
C LYS A 640 3.27 9.17 8.00
N GLY A 641 4.07 10.10 8.52
CA GLY A 641 5.38 9.82 9.11
C GLY A 641 5.34 8.78 10.23
N ILE A 642 4.30 8.75 11.06
CA ILE A 642 4.11 7.75 12.12
C ILE A 642 4.11 6.33 11.56
N LEU A 643 3.45 6.12 10.43
CA LEU A 643 3.42 4.83 9.74
C LEU A 643 4.82 4.39 9.29
N ILE A 644 5.59 5.31 8.73
CA ILE A 644 6.97 5.07 8.25
C ILE A 644 7.87 4.72 9.42
N ASP A 645 7.81 5.51 10.50
CA ASP A 645 8.63 5.31 11.70
C ASP A 645 8.31 4.00 12.42
N ALA A 646 7.02 3.70 12.62
CA ALA A 646 6.58 2.50 13.31
C ALA A 646 6.86 1.19 12.55
N LEU A 647 6.81 1.22 11.23
CA LEU A 647 7.01 0.03 10.39
C LEU A 647 8.45 -0.14 9.91
N GLU A 648 9.34 0.80 10.26
CA GLU A 648 10.74 0.81 9.76
C GLU A 648 10.83 0.63 8.24
N ILE A 649 9.81 1.13 7.51
CA ILE A 649 9.76 1.08 6.05
C ILE A 649 10.88 1.96 5.49
N GLU A 650 11.31 1.67 4.25
CA GLU A 650 12.26 2.47 3.49
C GLU A 650 11.98 3.97 3.69
N GLY A 651 12.64 4.58 4.68
CA GLY A 651 12.33 5.95 5.13
C GLY A 651 13.15 7.01 4.40
N ALA A 652 14.02 6.61 3.45
CA ALA A 652 14.88 7.52 2.71
C ALA A 652 14.97 7.13 1.24
N THR A 653 15.35 8.10 0.43
CA THR A 653 15.63 7.91 -1.00
C THR A 653 17.02 8.42 -1.33
N CYS A 654 17.65 7.81 -2.33
CA CYS A 654 18.88 8.29 -2.94
C CYS A 654 18.65 8.54 -4.43
N ILE A 655 19.48 9.42 -4.99
CA ILE A 655 19.68 9.58 -6.44
C ILE A 655 21.18 9.57 -6.74
N LEU A 656 21.53 9.29 -7.97
CA LEU A 656 22.91 9.44 -8.43
C LEU A 656 23.22 10.91 -8.67
N GLU A 657 24.49 11.30 -8.49
CA GLU A 657 24.95 12.67 -8.79
C GLU A 657 24.67 13.05 -10.25
N ILE A 658 24.80 12.13 -11.18
CA ILE A 658 24.53 12.36 -12.61
C ILE A 658 23.05 12.72 -12.88
N ASP A 659 22.12 12.30 -12.03
CA ASP A 659 20.69 12.60 -12.17
C ASP A 659 20.29 13.91 -11.47
N ARG A 660 21.18 14.56 -10.71
CA ARG A 660 20.88 15.71 -9.86
C ARG A 660 20.07 16.79 -10.58
N GLN A 661 20.61 17.32 -11.70
CA GLN A 661 19.95 18.41 -12.41
C GLN A 661 18.63 17.96 -13.02
N LYS A 662 18.61 16.78 -13.62
CA LYS A 662 17.39 16.20 -14.18
C LYS A 662 16.31 16.00 -13.12
N TYR A 663 16.68 15.58 -11.90
CA TYR A 663 15.76 15.42 -10.77
C TYR A 663 15.18 16.75 -10.29
N ILE A 664 16.00 17.81 -10.24
CA ILE A 664 15.56 19.17 -9.84
C ILE A 664 14.49 19.68 -10.82
N ASP A 665 14.73 19.54 -12.11
CA ASP A 665 13.88 20.07 -13.19
C ASP A 665 12.66 19.19 -13.47
N ALA A 666 12.68 17.92 -13.06
CA ALA A 666 11.67 16.92 -13.35
C ALA A 666 10.34 17.17 -12.61
N ASN A 667 9.26 16.69 -13.19
CA ASN A 667 7.98 16.56 -12.51
C ASN A 667 8.00 15.43 -11.46
N TRP A 668 6.92 15.29 -10.68
CA TRP A 668 6.85 14.30 -9.60
C TRP A 668 7.02 12.84 -10.08
N GLU A 669 6.46 12.47 -11.21
CA GLU A 669 6.51 11.11 -11.76
C GLU A 669 7.92 10.77 -12.24
N GLU A 670 8.58 11.69 -12.93
CA GLU A 670 9.95 11.54 -13.39
C GLU A 670 10.93 11.43 -12.23
N ARG A 671 10.71 12.18 -11.14
CA ARG A 671 11.50 12.07 -9.91
C ARG A 671 11.44 10.69 -9.30
N ILE A 672 10.23 10.14 -9.14
CA ILE A 672 10.05 8.79 -8.59
C ILE A 672 10.81 7.74 -9.39
N ASN A 673 10.84 7.85 -10.71
CA ASN A 673 11.58 6.91 -11.57
C ASN A 673 13.08 6.89 -11.28
N MET A 674 13.66 8.05 -10.96
CA MET A 674 15.09 8.21 -10.67
C MET A 674 15.44 7.84 -9.22
N GLU A 675 14.46 7.71 -8.34
CA GLU A 675 14.69 7.44 -6.92
C GLU A 675 15.10 5.99 -6.67
N ILE A 676 16.09 5.84 -5.78
CA ILE A 676 16.54 4.55 -5.25
C ILE A 676 16.10 4.50 -3.78
N PRO A 677 15.11 3.65 -3.44
CA PRO A 677 14.67 3.52 -2.06
C PRO A 677 15.74 2.86 -1.19
N ILE A 678 15.93 3.38 0.02
CA ILE A 678 16.91 2.88 0.97
C ILE A 678 16.36 2.94 2.40
N ASN A 679 16.77 1.99 3.23
CA ASN A 679 16.42 2.02 4.64
C ASN A 679 17.18 3.16 5.35
N TRP A 680 16.46 3.95 6.16
CA TRP A 680 17.02 5.07 6.91
C TRP A 680 18.21 4.66 7.79
N LYS A 681 18.14 3.52 8.46
CA LYS A 681 19.25 3.00 9.28
C LYS A 681 20.52 2.77 8.47
N THR A 682 20.38 2.41 7.20
CA THR A 682 21.51 2.23 6.28
C THR A 682 22.14 3.57 5.93
N ILE A 683 21.34 4.51 5.41
CA ILE A 683 21.88 5.78 4.93
C ILE A 683 22.32 6.70 6.06
N SER A 684 21.74 6.60 7.25
CA SER A 684 22.09 7.43 8.41
C SER A 684 23.55 7.27 8.84
N ARG A 685 24.18 6.12 8.57
CA ARG A 685 25.63 5.91 8.81
C ARG A 685 26.50 6.80 7.94
N TYR A 686 26.00 7.17 6.77
CA TYR A 686 26.68 7.97 5.74
C TYR A 686 26.16 9.41 5.66
N LYS A 687 25.21 9.79 6.52
CA LYS A 687 24.49 11.09 6.48
C LYS A 687 25.41 12.32 6.37
N LYS A 688 26.60 12.27 6.95
CA LYS A 688 27.58 13.36 6.91
C LYS A 688 28.39 13.41 5.61
N GLN A 689 28.35 12.36 4.79
CA GLN A 689 29.14 12.21 3.57
C GLN A 689 28.37 12.62 2.32
N PHE A 690 27.03 12.57 2.37
CA PHE A 690 26.18 12.82 1.22
C PHE A 690 25.32 14.06 1.43
N GLU A 691 25.23 14.88 0.39
CA GLU A 691 24.32 16.01 0.35
C GLU A 691 22.87 15.51 0.25
N GLN A 692 21.96 16.20 0.92
CA GLN A 692 20.53 15.96 0.79
C GLN A 692 19.87 17.12 0.05
N LEU A 693 19.18 16.83 -1.05
CA LEU A 693 18.43 17.85 -1.79
C LEU A 693 17.16 18.21 -1.03
N ASN A 694 16.79 19.50 -1.10
CA ASN A 694 15.52 19.98 -0.54
C ASN A 694 14.43 20.09 -1.63
N VAL A 695 14.30 19.04 -2.45
CA VAL A 695 13.35 18.97 -3.58
C VAL A 695 12.75 17.56 -3.62
N GLY A 696 11.46 17.46 -3.93
CA GLY A 696 10.76 16.18 -4.06
C GLY A 696 10.70 15.40 -2.74
N SER A 697 11.25 14.19 -2.71
CA SER A 697 11.38 13.35 -1.51
C SER A 697 12.57 13.67 -0.62
N ASN A 698 13.29 14.76 -0.90
CA ASN A 698 14.55 15.14 -0.25
C ASN A 698 15.63 14.04 -0.31
N PRO A 699 15.98 13.55 -1.51
CA PRO A 699 16.90 12.43 -1.64
C PRO A 699 18.33 12.78 -1.29
N PHE A 700 19.10 11.79 -0.83
CA PHE A 700 20.55 11.88 -0.73
C PHE A 700 21.20 11.70 -2.11
N VAL A 701 22.18 12.50 -2.42
CA VAL A 701 22.92 12.47 -3.68
C VAL A 701 24.18 11.65 -3.52
N ILE A 702 24.30 10.58 -4.32
CA ILE A 702 25.42 9.64 -4.21
C ILE A 702 26.36 9.79 -5.41
N PRO A 703 27.65 10.08 -5.18
CA PRO A 703 28.65 10.21 -6.23
C PRO A 703 29.12 8.82 -6.71
N GLN A 704 28.37 8.22 -7.62
CA GLN A 704 28.71 6.93 -8.24
C GLN A 704 28.70 7.08 -9.76
N GLN A 705 29.65 6.43 -10.44
CA GLN A 705 29.73 6.42 -11.90
C GLN A 705 28.56 5.61 -12.48
N GLU A 706 28.07 6.00 -13.65
CA GLU A 706 26.88 5.38 -14.25
C GLU A 706 27.14 3.94 -14.67
N GLU A 707 28.32 3.63 -15.19
CA GLU A 707 28.73 2.30 -15.61
C GLU A 707 28.70 1.31 -14.44
N ASP A 708 29.24 1.72 -13.28
CA ASP A 708 29.21 0.90 -12.06
C ASP A 708 27.78 0.72 -11.57
N TYR A 709 26.96 1.78 -11.63
CA TYR A 709 25.57 1.72 -11.24
C TYR A 709 24.77 0.77 -12.15
N GLN A 710 24.95 0.89 -13.47
CA GLN A 710 24.23 0.02 -14.42
C GLN A 710 24.57 -1.45 -14.19
N GLN A 711 25.78 -1.76 -13.78
CA GLN A 711 26.24 -3.11 -13.55
C GLN A 711 25.85 -3.65 -12.17
N TYR A 712 26.04 -2.86 -11.11
CA TYR A 712 25.93 -3.32 -9.73
C TYR A 712 24.77 -2.70 -8.93
N GLY A 713 24.05 -1.70 -9.47
CA GLY A 713 23.14 -0.86 -8.69
C GLY A 713 23.87 0.07 -7.74
N LEU A 714 23.15 0.72 -6.84
CA LEU A 714 23.73 1.65 -5.88
C LEU A 714 24.67 0.92 -4.92
N GLN A 715 25.93 1.38 -4.88
CA GLN A 715 26.96 0.96 -3.95
C GLN A 715 27.19 2.05 -2.90
N LEU A 716 27.17 1.66 -1.64
CA LEU A 716 27.55 2.52 -0.52
C LEU A 716 28.94 2.09 -0.07
N VAL A 717 29.94 2.87 -0.46
CA VAL A 717 31.33 2.66 -0.09
C VAL A 717 31.60 3.46 1.19
N GLU A 718 32.18 2.82 2.21
CA GLU A 718 32.81 3.54 3.33
C GLU A 718 34.04 4.25 2.77
N HIS A 719 33.97 5.56 2.56
CA HIS A 719 35.17 6.33 2.38
C HIS A 719 35.85 6.38 3.73
N ASP A 720 37.00 5.76 3.84
CA ASP A 720 37.90 5.94 4.98
C ASP A 720 38.10 7.45 5.18
N ILE A 721 37.64 7.95 6.33
CA ILE A 721 37.91 9.30 6.75
C ILE A 721 39.41 9.32 7.04
N ILE A 722 40.20 9.76 6.08
CA ILE A 722 41.58 10.20 6.34
C ILE A 722 41.42 11.39 7.28
N LEU A 723 41.65 11.15 8.56
CA LEU A 723 41.79 12.16 9.61
C LEU A 723 43.04 13.02 9.35
#